data_4a2bdc9a7e216414910cf0f9f0ab8878
#
_entry.id   4a2bdc9a7e216414910cf0f9f0ab8878
#
_cell.length_a   1.000
_cell.length_b   1.000
_cell.length_c   1.000
_cell.angle_alpha   90.00
_cell.angle_beta   90.00
_cell.angle_gamma   90.00
#
_symmetry.space_group_name_H-M   'P 1'
#
loop_
_entity.id
_entity.type
_entity.pdbx_description
1 polymer ?
#
loop_
_entity_poly.entity_id
_entity_poly.type
_entity_poly.pdbx_seq_one_letter_code
_entity_poly.pdbx_strand_id
1 'polypeptide(L)'
;MHSLIQLSIVVLLLPLLSFVILIFFNRRIPRRGDFIGVGILGTAFGISAYIFWTVIVQTYDPAFRIAWDFTWIDLGNVPGVGPLQIKMGVVIDNLTTIMLAMVTLISLLVHLYSTGYMAGDKNYGRYFAFLGIFTFSMLGIVLSDNLFSIYIFWELVGLSSYLLIGFFFEKDSAADAQKKAFLANRVGDIGMWLGILILYSQFHTFSFEQIYANLAAGNFGLSNGWLTAAGILLFMGCVGKSAQFPLHVWLPDAMEGPTPVSALIHAATMVAAGVYFVARIFVMLTPDALHVIAFIGACTAFMAATIAITQNDIKRVLAYSTVSQLGYMVLGLGVGAYSASLFHLVTHAFFKACLFLGSGAIIHAMHHEQDMRWMGGLRKHMPWTFATFTLATLALAGLPLTSGFLSKDAILAGAIGFAKVEGGGIFYLIPVLGFFSAMLTAFYMGRQIWLVFFGESRTHLKPADNHHQAHHAHDSHAAHADDHHTSHGVHEVSWNMRAPLVILAALSVFFVYSPDPLDGAKGWFMKMIPTPATVVGEANPQKGALLSGNVAPHLAGVVQTTEVAPPAVAAEHGVPGEAKGGHIYTDTRQVEIVHAGHAAHYTAIYISSIMVVLGICLALVVYVFRIIDPEKTASAIRPLYLFSLNKWYWDEIYEATFIKGSMLLARMLSWFDSNVVDGIVNGVATLARKFAFVNDGFDRHVVDGMVNFTAFAVNTTGAVLRKLQTGKVQTYVVMLMLVLFGYFVLYFTRLIY
;
A
#
# COMPACT_ATOMS: atom_id res chain seq x y z
N MET A 1 18.53 -9.12 26.14
CA MET A 1 18.13 -8.43 24.89
C MET A 1 19.31 -7.60 24.42
N HIS A 2 19.71 -7.73 23.17
CA HIS A 2 20.86 -7.00 22.63
C HIS A 2 20.61 -5.49 22.64
N SER A 3 21.60 -4.66 22.98
CA SER A 3 21.43 -3.21 23.14
C SER A 3 20.89 -2.53 21.86
N LEU A 4 21.31 -2.99 20.66
CA LEU A 4 20.83 -2.48 19.39
C LEU A 4 19.34 -2.74 19.18
N ILE A 5 18.81 -3.90 19.62
CA ILE A 5 17.37 -4.20 19.54
C ILE A 5 16.58 -3.26 20.47
N GLN A 6 17.07 -3.01 21.69
CA GLN A 6 16.42 -2.05 22.58
C GLN A 6 16.36 -0.65 21.97
N LEU A 7 17.47 -0.20 21.39
CA LEU A 7 17.54 1.09 20.71
C LEU A 7 16.59 1.17 19.50
N SER A 8 16.49 0.10 18.69
CA SER A 8 15.58 0.08 17.54
C SER A 8 14.10 0.11 17.96
N ILE A 9 13.73 -0.54 19.07
CA ILE A 9 12.38 -0.44 19.65
C ILE A 9 12.11 1.00 20.12
N VAL A 10 13.08 1.65 20.74
CA VAL A 10 12.96 3.07 21.12
C VAL A 10 12.73 3.93 19.87
N VAL A 11 13.52 3.74 18.80
CA VAL A 11 13.33 4.46 17.52
C VAL A 11 11.93 4.24 16.95
N LEU A 12 11.41 3.03 17.03
CA LEU A 12 10.05 2.71 16.61
C LEU A 12 9.00 3.48 17.43
N LEU A 13 9.12 3.49 18.75
CA LEU A 13 8.09 4.05 19.62
C LEU A 13 8.11 5.58 19.71
N LEU A 14 9.23 6.23 19.41
CA LEU A 14 9.36 7.67 19.47
C LEU A 14 8.34 8.42 18.57
N PRO A 15 8.16 8.10 17.27
CA PRO A 15 7.15 8.75 16.45
C PRO A 15 5.71 8.48 16.91
N LEU A 16 5.44 7.30 17.48
CA LEU A 16 4.16 7.00 18.11
C LEU A 16 3.89 7.90 19.31
N LEU A 17 4.91 8.11 20.14
CA LEU A 17 4.83 9.05 21.28
C LEU A 17 4.53 10.48 20.79
N SER A 18 5.19 10.93 19.70
CA SER A 18 4.89 12.20 19.06
C SER A 18 3.43 12.29 18.63
N PHE A 19 2.92 11.25 17.97
CA PHE A 19 1.51 11.19 17.56
C PHE A 19 0.56 11.32 18.74
N VAL A 20 0.76 10.54 19.80
CA VAL A 20 -0.11 10.55 21.00
C VAL A 20 -0.10 11.92 21.66
N ILE A 21 1.07 12.51 21.88
CA ILE A 21 1.19 13.83 22.49
C ILE A 21 0.46 14.89 21.64
N LEU A 22 0.72 14.90 20.33
CA LEU A 22 0.22 15.95 19.45
C LEU A 22 -1.27 15.79 19.13
N ILE A 23 -1.81 14.59 19.01
CA ILE A 23 -3.24 14.40 18.71
C ILE A 23 -4.13 14.87 19.87
N PHE A 24 -3.71 14.62 21.12
CA PHE A 24 -4.51 14.97 22.30
C PHE A 24 -4.22 16.36 22.89
N PHE A 25 -2.97 16.83 22.80
CA PHE A 25 -2.51 18.00 23.55
C PHE A 25 -2.09 19.19 22.68
N ASN A 26 -2.10 19.10 21.33
CA ASN A 26 -1.57 20.15 20.45
C ASN A 26 -2.16 21.56 20.74
N ARG A 27 -3.43 21.66 21.16
CA ARG A 27 -4.07 22.95 21.45
C ARG A 27 -3.56 23.61 22.75
N ARG A 28 -2.97 22.82 23.66
CA ARG A 28 -2.44 23.28 24.96
C ARG A 28 -0.94 23.56 24.91
N ILE A 29 -0.26 23.08 23.88
CA ILE A 29 1.21 23.19 23.74
C ILE A 29 1.54 24.44 22.92
N PRO A 30 2.58 25.23 23.33
CA PRO A 30 3.05 26.37 22.55
C PRO A 30 3.36 25.95 21.10
N ARG A 31 3.13 26.86 20.14
CA ARG A 31 3.33 26.61 18.70
C ARG A 31 2.64 25.33 18.18
N ARG A 32 1.60 24.87 18.89
CA ARG A 32 0.88 23.62 18.60
C ARG A 32 1.78 22.38 18.55
N GLY A 33 2.97 22.43 19.16
CA GLY A 33 3.85 21.31 19.42
C GLY A 33 4.76 20.88 18.27
N ASP A 34 4.99 21.68 17.24
CA ASP A 34 5.89 21.38 16.12
C ASP A 34 7.31 21.02 16.60
N PHE A 35 7.84 21.73 17.60
CA PHE A 35 9.15 21.47 18.19
C PHE A 35 9.23 20.09 18.87
N ILE A 36 8.11 19.54 19.37
CA ILE A 36 8.06 18.18 19.91
C ILE A 36 8.23 17.16 18.78
N GLY A 37 7.48 17.34 17.67
CA GLY A 37 7.61 16.48 16.48
C GLY A 37 9.04 16.48 15.95
N VAL A 38 9.62 17.65 15.73
CA VAL A 38 11.00 17.80 15.24
C VAL A 38 12.02 17.22 16.24
N GLY A 39 11.88 17.50 17.55
CA GLY A 39 12.78 17.02 18.58
C GLY A 39 12.77 15.49 18.72
N ILE A 40 11.58 14.89 18.73
CA ILE A 40 11.42 13.43 18.80
C ILE A 40 12.02 12.75 17.56
N LEU A 41 11.74 13.27 16.35
CA LEU A 41 12.32 12.73 15.12
C LEU A 41 13.83 12.96 15.05
N GLY A 42 14.34 14.08 15.60
CA GLY A 42 15.78 14.32 15.75
C GLY A 42 16.46 13.29 16.65
N THR A 43 15.82 12.95 17.77
CA THR A 43 16.30 11.89 18.67
C THR A 43 16.25 10.52 17.99
N ALA A 44 15.16 10.19 17.29
CA ALA A 44 15.02 8.95 16.54
C ALA A 44 16.10 8.82 15.46
N PHE A 45 16.37 9.88 14.71
CA PHE A 45 17.46 9.91 13.73
C PHE A 45 18.84 9.77 14.38
N GLY A 46 19.11 10.45 15.50
CA GLY A 46 20.38 10.31 16.21
C GLY A 46 20.66 8.88 16.64
N ILE A 47 19.66 8.18 17.19
CA ILE A 47 19.77 6.75 17.54
C ILE A 47 19.93 5.88 16.29
N SER A 48 19.19 6.14 15.23
CA SER A 48 19.30 5.40 13.95
C SER A 48 20.67 5.58 13.31
N ALA A 49 21.23 6.78 13.36
CA ALA A 49 22.59 7.08 12.89
C ALA A 49 23.66 6.35 13.72
N TYR A 50 23.47 6.22 15.03
CA TYR A 50 24.34 5.41 15.89
C TYR A 50 24.27 3.91 15.52
N ILE A 51 23.05 3.36 15.31
CA ILE A 51 22.88 1.97 14.84
C ILE A 51 23.58 1.80 13.49
N PHE A 52 23.36 2.72 12.55
CA PHE A 52 24.00 2.71 11.22
C PHE A 52 25.53 2.72 11.33
N TRP A 53 26.08 3.60 12.16
CA TRP A 53 27.53 3.66 12.39
C TRP A 53 28.08 2.34 12.93
N THR A 54 27.41 1.77 13.91
CA THR A 54 27.83 0.51 14.55
C THR A 54 27.78 -0.66 13.58
N VAL A 55 26.70 -0.82 12.83
CA VAL A 55 26.51 -1.97 11.95
C VAL A 55 27.26 -1.85 10.64
N ILE A 56 27.13 -0.70 9.96
CA ILE A 56 27.65 -0.50 8.60
C ILE A 56 29.12 -0.08 8.60
N VAL A 57 29.54 0.74 9.57
CA VAL A 57 30.90 1.29 9.56
C VAL A 57 31.85 0.51 10.47
N GLN A 58 31.45 0.20 11.72
CA GLN A 58 32.32 -0.48 12.66
C GLN A 58 32.34 -2.00 12.45
N THR A 59 31.18 -2.65 12.36
CA THR A 59 31.11 -4.12 12.20
C THR A 59 31.52 -4.52 10.78
N TYR A 60 31.03 -3.79 9.78
CA TYR A 60 31.32 -3.97 8.35
C TYR A 60 31.18 -5.46 7.89
N ASP A 61 30.10 -6.12 8.33
CA ASP A 61 29.82 -7.50 8.00
C ASP A 61 28.56 -7.60 7.10
N PRO A 62 28.69 -8.06 5.85
CA PRO A 62 27.56 -8.26 4.95
C PRO A 62 26.52 -9.27 5.46
N ALA A 63 26.94 -10.19 6.35
CA ALA A 63 26.07 -11.21 6.94
C ALA A 63 25.47 -10.79 8.30
N PHE A 64 25.69 -9.54 8.74
CA PHE A 64 25.22 -9.07 10.03
C PHE A 64 23.71 -9.22 10.17
N ARG A 65 23.27 -9.91 11.21
CA ARG A 65 21.86 -10.09 11.56
C ARG A 65 21.68 -10.37 13.03
N ILE A 66 20.78 -9.65 13.67
CA ILE A 66 20.27 -9.94 15.02
C ILE A 66 18.75 -9.85 14.99
N ALA A 67 18.06 -10.75 15.68
CA ALA A 67 16.62 -10.75 15.78
C ALA A 67 16.19 -11.00 17.23
N TRP A 68 15.00 -10.55 17.56
CA TRP A 68 14.32 -10.82 18.81
C TRP A 68 12.82 -10.85 18.56
N ASP A 69 12.15 -11.87 19.09
CA ASP A 69 10.71 -12.04 18.99
C ASP A 69 10.09 -12.38 20.34
N PHE A 70 8.78 -12.20 20.44
CA PHE A 70 7.96 -12.70 21.54
C PHE A 70 6.62 -13.19 21.00
N THR A 71 6.04 -14.18 21.66
CA THR A 71 4.71 -14.67 21.32
C THR A 71 3.66 -13.66 21.79
N TRP A 72 2.94 -13.06 20.85
CA TRP A 72 1.87 -12.11 21.14
C TRP A 72 0.55 -12.84 21.40
N ILE A 73 0.19 -13.79 20.53
CA ILE A 73 -1.04 -14.58 20.65
C ILE A 73 -0.67 -16.05 20.47
N ASP A 74 -1.07 -16.90 21.41
CA ASP A 74 -0.97 -18.34 21.31
C ASP A 74 -2.39 -18.94 21.40
N LEU A 75 -2.89 -19.48 20.31
CA LEU A 75 -4.20 -20.13 20.21
C LEU A 75 -4.09 -21.66 20.39
N GLY A 76 -2.90 -22.16 20.67
CA GLY A 76 -2.65 -23.60 20.79
C GLY A 76 -2.85 -24.33 19.45
N ASN A 77 -3.32 -25.56 19.54
CA ASN A 77 -3.55 -26.40 18.36
C ASN A 77 -4.98 -26.21 17.83
N VAL A 78 -5.11 -25.46 16.74
CA VAL A 78 -6.40 -25.16 16.09
C VAL A 78 -6.79 -26.31 15.16
N PRO A 79 -7.99 -26.92 15.31
CA PRO A 79 -8.43 -28.03 14.45
C PRO A 79 -8.39 -27.64 12.97
N GLY A 80 -7.74 -28.46 12.14
CA GLY A 80 -7.60 -28.24 10.69
C GLY A 80 -6.52 -27.27 10.27
N VAL A 81 -5.90 -26.53 11.22
CA VAL A 81 -4.86 -25.51 10.95
C VAL A 81 -3.53 -25.89 11.60
N GLY A 82 -3.54 -26.64 12.72
CA GLY A 82 -2.34 -26.95 13.51
C GLY A 82 -2.02 -25.90 14.58
N PRO A 83 -0.78 -25.85 15.08
CA PRO A 83 -0.38 -24.89 16.12
C PRO A 83 -0.39 -23.47 15.53
N LEU A 84 -1.22 -22.59 16.11
CA LEU A 84 -1.34 -21.19 15.68
C LEU A 84 -0.74 -20.26 16.74
N GLN A 85 0.50 -19.87 16.50
CA GLN A 85 1.21 -18.87 17.31
C GLN A 85 1.53 -17.64 16.46
N ILE A 86 1.09 -16.48 16.91
CA ILE A 86 1.41 -15.20 16.29
C ILE A 86 2.50 -14.54 17.13
N LYS A 87 3.66 -14.40 16.52
CA LYS A 87 4.81 -13.73 17.12
C LYS A 87 4.94 -12.32 16.61
N MET A 88 5.45 -11.43 17.45
CA MET A 88 5.88 -10.08 17.08
C MET A 88 7.37 -9.98 17.34
N GLY A 89 8.12 -9.52 16.36
CA GLY A 89 9.56 -9.47 16.49
C GLY A 89 10.19 -8.32 15.71
N VAL A 90 11.46 -8.12 16.00
CA VAL A 90 12.31 -7.08 15.42
C VAL A 90 13.57 -7.74 14.87
N VAL A 91 13.90 -7.41 13.62
CA VAL A 91 15.14 -7.82 12.97
C VAL A 91 15.99 -6.60 12.64
N ILE A 92 17.29 -6.68 12.91
CA ILE A 92 18.29 -5.70 12.50
C ILE A 92 19.32 -6.42 11.65
N ASP A 93 19.34 -6.10 10.38
CA ASP A 93 20.35 -6.46 9.41
C ASP A 93 20.81 -5.21 8.67
N ASN A 94 21.70 -5.36 7.71
CA ASN A 94 22.23 -4.23 6.96
C ASN A 94 21.13 -3.45 6.23
N LEU A 95 20.15 -4.14 5.62
CA LEU A 95 19.03 -3.51 4.91
C LEU A 95 18.13 -2.75 5.87
N THR A 96 17.72 -3.37 7.00
CA THR A 96 16.93 -2.71 8.05
C THR A 96 17.66 -1.46 8.56
N THR A 97 18.96 -1.58 8.83
CA THR A 97 19.78 -0.48 9.38
C THR A 97 19.83 0.71 8.44
N ILE A 98 20.05 0.49 7.15
CA ILE A 98 20.08 1.55 6.13
C ILE A 98 18.70 2.21 6.00
N MET A 99 17.63 1.39 5.92
CA MET A 99 16.27 1.90 5.83
C MET A 99 15.86 2.70 7.07
N LEU A 100 16.26 2.26 8.27
CA LEU A 100 15.99 2.95 9.52
C LEU A 100 16.60 4.35 9.54
N ALA A 101 17.89 4.47 9.16
CA ALA A 101 18.59 5.74 9.06
C ALA A 101 17.99 6.66 7.99
N MET A 102 17.66 6.12 6.81
CA MET A 102 17.08 6.87 5.71
C MET A 102 15.67 7.39 6.03
N VAL A 103 14.78 6.54 6.56
CA VAL A 103 13.40 6.93 6.88
C VAL A 103 13.37 7.99 7.98
N THR A 104 14.17 7.83 9.04
CA THR A 104 14.20 8.80 10.14
C THR A 104 14.82 10.13 9.71
N LEU A 105 15.87 10.13 8.88
CA LEU A 105 16.46 11.35 8.33
C LEU A 105 15.47 12.12 7.48
N ILE A 106 14.84 11.48 6.50
CA ILE A 106 13.89 12.15 5.60
C ILE A 106 12.68 12.64 6.38
N SER A 107 12.16 11.84 7.32
CA SER A 107 11.05 12.26 8.17
C SER A 107 11.41 13.48 9.01
N LEU A 108 12.61 13.53 9.59
CA LEU A 108 13.11 14.70 10.32
C LEU A 108 13.18 15.95 9.42
N LEU A 109 13.76 15.83 8.22
CA LEU A 109 13.89 16.93 7.27
C LEU A 109 12.52 17.44 6.81
N VAL A 110 11.56 16.53 6.59
CA VAL A 110 10.17 16.89 6.25
C VAL A 110 9.48 17.59 7.42
N HIS A 111 9.66 17.14 8.68
CA HIS A 111 9.11 17.83 9.85
C HIS A 111 9.70 19.23 9.97
N LEU A 112 11.03 19.39 9.82
CA LEU A 112 11.69 20.70 9.86
C LEU A 112 11.17 21.62 8.75
N TYR A 113 11.10 21.14 7.51
CA TYR A 113 10.54 21.89 6.38
C TYR A 113 9.11 22.34 6.63
N SER A 114 8.28 21.46 7.20
CA SER A 114 6.88 21.71 7.47
C SER A 114 6.62 22.80 8.50
N THR A 115 7.60 23.12 9.35
CA THR A 115 7.48 24.26 10.28
C THR A 115 7.35 25.59 9.55
N GLY A 116 7.91 25.72 8.37
CA GLY A 116 7.75 26.90 7.50
C GLY A 116 6.56 26.77 6.55
N TYR A 117 6.44 25.62 5.85
CA TYR A 117 5.45 25.44 4.81
C TYR A 117 3.99 25.46 5.33
N MET A 118 3.74 24.84 6.47
CA MET A 118 2.39 24.75 7.10
C MET A 118 2.12 25.88 8.10
N ALA A 119 3.01 26.87 8.22
CA ALA A 119 2.82 27.97 9.16
C ALA A 119 1.48 28.70 8.90
N GLY A 120 0.68 28.90 9.97
CA GLY A 120 -0.63 29.55 9.88
C GLY A 120 -1.81 28.62 9.58
N ASP A 121 -1.59 27.35 9.25
CA ASP A 121 -2.70 26.42 9.00
C ASP A 121 -3.53 26.16 10.26
N LYS A 122 -4.88 26.14 10.10
CA LYS A 122 -5.83 25.89 11.20
C LYS A 122 -5.63 24.53 11.88
N ASN A 123 -5.18 23.52 11.14
CA ASN A 123 -4.98 22.15 11.58
C ASN A 123 -3.51 21.77 11.80
N TYR A 124 -2.63 22.76 11.97
CA TYR A 124 -1.17 22.60 12.08
C TYR A 124 -0.72 21.48 13.04
N GLY A 125 -1.25 21.43 14.27
CA GLY A 125 -0.89 20.39 15.24
C GLY A 125 -1.35 18.98 14.82
N ARG A 126 -2.54 18.87 14.20
CA ARG A 126 -3.04 17.60 13.64
C ARG A 126 -2.14 17.09 12.50
N TYR A 127 -1.62 18.00 11.69
CA TYR A 127 -0.68 17.68 10.62
C TYR A 127 0.57 16.96 11.15
N PHE A 128 1.23 17.51 12.18
CA PHE A 128 2.41 16.90 12.79
C PHE A 128 2.10 15.56 13.49
N ALA A 129 0.91 15.45 14.09
CA ALA A 129 0.48 14.16 14.63
C ALA A 129 0.38 13.09 13.54
N PHE A 130 -0.24 13.39 12.41
CA PHE A 130 -0.36 12.44 11.29
C PHE A 130 0.98 12.08 10.66
N LEU A 131 1.94 13.00 10.59
CA LEU A 131 3.31 12.69 10.20
C LEU A 131 3.98 11.69 11.17
N GLY A 132 3.73 11.85 12.48
CA GLY A 132 4.26 10.95 13.51
C GLY A 132 3.76 9.51 13.34
N ILE A 133 2.42 9.30 13.24
CA ILE A 133 1.86 7.96 13.07
C ILE A 133 2.28 7.32 11.72
N PHE A 134 2.43 8.11 10.68
CA PHE A 134 2.90 7.64 9.39
C PHE A 134 4.36 7.16 9.45
N THR A 135 5.23 7.90 10.13
CA THR A 135 6.63 7.49 10.35
C THR A 135 6.72 6.25 11.22
N PHE A 136 5.93 6.16 12.30
CA PHE A 136 5.83 4.95 13.14
C PHE A 136 5.46 3.72 12.30
N SER A 137 4.44 3.85 11.46
CA SER A 137 3.94 2.76 10.62
C SER A 137 5.01 2.25 9.65
N MET A 138 5.76 3.17 9.02
CA MET A 138 6.84 2.79 8.11
C MET A 138 8.01 2.11 8.83
N LEU A 139 8.41 2.63 10.00
CA LEU A 139 9.47 2.01 10.82
C LEU A 139 9.05 0.61 11.30
N GLY A 140 7.75 0.40 11.56
CA GLY A 140 7.21 -0.91 11.89
C GLY A 140 7.38 -1.92 10.75
N ILE A 141 7.12 -1.53 9.49
CA ILE A 141 7.40 -2.39 8.33
C ILE A 141 8.89 -2.74 8.27
N VAL A 142 9.76 -1.73 8.43
CA VAL A 142 11.22 -1.90 8.30
C VAL A 142 11.79 -2.84 9.35
N LEU A 143 11.28 -2.79 10.58
CA LEU A 143 11.78 -3.57 11.71
C LEU A 143 11.16 -4.96 11.85
N SER A 144 10.05 -5.24 11.20
CA SER A 144 9.31 -6.51 11.34
C SER A 144 10.13 -7.71 10.84
N ASP A 145 10.11 -8.80 11.61
CA ASP A 145 10.79 -10.07 11.34
C ASP A 145 9.91 -11.15 10.69
N ASN A 146 8.63 -10.85 10.49
CA ASN A 146 7.66 -11.81 9.98
C ASN A 146 6.58 -11.16 9.10
N LEU A 147 5.93 -11.97 8.25
CA LEU A 147 4.92 -11.54 7.28
C LEU A 147 3.68 -10.92 7.95
N PHE A 148 3.25 -11.43 9.10
CA PHE A 148 2.06 -10.94 9.79
C PHE A 148 2.27 -9.55 10.39
N SER A 149 3.41 -9.33 11.04
CA SER A 149 3.79 -8.02 11.58
C SER A 149 3.94 -6.98 10.47
N ILE A 150 4.59 -7.36 9.35
CA ILE A 150 4.65 -6.48 8.16
C ILE A 150 3.24 -6.12 7.70
N TYR A 151 2.29 -7.07 7.63
CA TYR A 151 0.95 -6.80 7.18
C TYR A 151 0.20 -5.82 8.09
N ILE A 152 0.35 -5.94 9.42
CA ILE A 152 -0.24 -4.99 10.38
C ILE A 152 0.25 -3.57 10.11
N PHE A 153 1.56 -3.37 10.02
CA PHE A 153 2.13 -2.04 9.76
C PHE A 153 1.88 -1.57 8.33
N TRP A 154 1.72 -2.49 7.37
CA TRP A 154 1.33 -2.21 6.00
C TRP A 154 -0.04 -1.56 5.90
N GLU A 155 -1.01 -2.10 6.64
CA GLU A 155 -2.35 -1.54 6.76
C GLU A 155 -2.31 -0.17 7.46
N LEU A 156 -1.48 -0.04 8.48
CA LEU A 156 -1.34 1.21 9.22
C LEU A 156 -0.69 2.32 8.37
N VAL A 157 0.27 1.99 7.50
CA VAL A 157 0.80 2.92 6.49
C VAL A 157 -0.32 3.34 5.52
N GLY A 158 -1.18 2.41 5.09
CA GLY A 158 -2.34 2.70 4.26
C GLY A 158 -3.30 3.69 4.92
N LEU A 159 -3.65 3.46 6.19
CA LEU A 159 -4.53 4.34 6.96
C LEU A 159 -3.90 5.72 7.20
N SER A 160 -2.65 5.77 7.61
CA SER A 160 -1.97 7.04 7.89
C SER A 160 -1.76 7.87 6.62
N SER A 161 -1.50 7.23 5.46
CA SER A 161 -1.45 7.92 4.17
C SER A 161 -2.82 8.46 3.75
N TYR A 162 -3.91 7.72 3.98
CA TYR A 162 -5.28 8.20 3.77
C TYR A 162 -5.54 9.50 4.53
N LEU A 163 -5.15 9.58 5.81
CA LEU A 163 -5.29 10.79 6.64
C LEU A 163 -4.46 11.97 6.13
N LEU A 164 -3.29 11.71 5.57
CA LEU A 164 -2.38 12.73 5.06
C LEU A 164 -2.74 13.22 3.65
N ILE A 165 -3.17 12.34 2.75
CA ILE A 165 -3.66 12.69 1.41
C ILE A 165 -4.93 13.52 1.53
N GLY A 166 -5.86 13.10 2.39
CA GLY A 166 -7.10 13.80 2.68
C GLY A 166 -6.96 14.89 3.76
N PHE A 167 -5.77 15.45 4.00
CA PHE A 167 -5.60 16.49 5.01
C PHE A 167 -6.52 17.69 4.79
N PHE A 168 -6.70 18.08 3.53
CA PHE A 168 -7.64 19.12 3.09
C PHE A 168 -9.00 18.54 2.66
N PHE A 169 -9.54 17.59 3.43
CA PHE A 169 -10.78 16.84 3.11
C PHE A 169 -12.02 17.72 2.88
N GLU A 170 -11.95 18.99 3.21
CA GLU A 170 -13.00 19.97 2.89
C GLU A 170 -13.09 20.27 1.38
N LYS A 171 -12.03 19.91 0.61
CA LYS A 171 -12.03 19.95 -0.84
C LYS A 171 -12.46 18.58 -1.37
N ASP A 172 -13.47 18.57 -2.25
CA ASP A 172 -13.97 17.31 -2.86
C ASP A 172 -12.87 16.53 -3.57
N SER A 173 -11.96 17.23 -4.29
CA SER A 173 -10.82 16.60 -4.95
C SER A 173 -9.90 15.84 -3.99
N ALA A 174 -9.62 16.40 -2.79
CA ALA A 174 -8.81 15.75 -1.78
C ALA A 174 -9.56 14.60 -1.10
N ALA A 175 -10.87 14.75 -0.87
CA ALA A 175 -11.72 13.69 -0.33
C ALA A 175 -11.85 12.50 -1.29
N ASP A 176 -11.90 12.74 -2.60
CA ASP A 176 -11.92 11.68 -3.62
C ASP A 176 -10.55 11.04 -3.80
N ALA A 177 -9.47 11.83 -3.79
CA ALA A 177 -8.09 11.34 -3.88
C ALA A 177 -7.73 10.38 -2.72
N GLN A 178 -8.11 10.72 -1.47
CA GLN A 178 -7.86 9.83 -0.32
C GLN A 178 -8.63 8.50 -0.43
N LYS A 179 -9.90 8.53 -0.86
CA LYS A 179 -10.71 7.32 -1.09
C LYS A 179 -10.10 6.45 -2.19
N LYS A 180 -9.74 7.06 -3.32
CA LYS A 180 -9.10 6.37 -4.44
C LYS A 180 -7.79 5.72 -4.02
N ALA A 181 -6.93 6.44 -3.29
CA ALA A 181 -5.67 5.91 -2.79
C ALA A 181 -5.90 4.71 -1.85
N PHE A 182 -6.83 4.82 -0.92
CA PHE A 182 -7.13 3.73 0.01
C PHE A 182 -7.68 2.49 -0.70
N LEU A 183 -8.67 2.65 -1.58
CA LEU A 183 -9.31 1.53 -2.28
C LEU A 183 -8.37 0.83 -3.26
N ALA A 184 -7.58 1.59 -4.04
CA ALA A 184 -6.61 1.01 -4.97
C ALA A 184 -5.53 0.20 -4.23
N ASN A 185 -5.03 0.71 -3.11
CA ASN A 185 -4.08 -0.02 -2.27
C ASN A 185 -4.71 -1.28 -1.67
N ARG A 186 -5.97 -1.22 -1.22
CA ARG A 186 -6.67 -2.35 -0.63
C ARG A 186 -6.76 -3.56 -1.57
N VAL A 187 -6.90 -3.34 -2.87
CA VAL A 187 -6.87 -4.43 -3.87
C VAL A 187 -5.52 -5.17 -3.82
N GLY A 188 -4.42 -4.42 -3.75
CA GLY A 188 -3.08 -4.99 -3.58
C GLY A 188 -2.90 -5.72 -2.25
N ASP A 189 -3.41 -5.14 -1.16
CA ASP A 189 -3.32 -5.67 0.20
C ASP A 189 -4.07 -7.01 0.33
N ILE A 190 -5.24 -7.16 -0.33
CA ILE A 190 -5.98 -8.44 -0.40
C ILE A 190 -5.14 -9.50 -1.10
N GLY A 191 -4.50 -9.16 -2.24
CA GLY A 191 -3.60 -10.09 -2.92
C GLY A 191 -2.45 -10.54 -2.00
N MET A 192 -1.78 -9.59 -1.34
CA MET A 192 -0.71 -9.87 -0.38
C MET A 192 -1.17 -10.81 0.74
N TRP A 193 -2.37 -10.57 1.29
CA TRP A 193 -2.93 -11.41 2.35
C TRP A 193 -3.17 -12.84 1.88
N LEU A 194 -3.73 -13.02 0.69
CA LEU A 194 -3.92 -14.35 0.10
C LEU A 194 -2.58 -15.08 -0.09
N GLY A 195 -1.53 -14.38 -0.55
CA GLY A 195 -0.18 -14.94 -0.65
C GLY A 195 0.37 -15.38 0.70
N ILE A 196 0.18 -14.57 1.75
CA ILE A 196 0.55 -14.92 3.13
C ILE A 196 -0.17 -16.18 3.60
N LEU A 197 -1.48 -16.29 3.35
CA LEU A 197 -2.27 -17.45 3.74
C LEU A 197 -1.83 -18.73 3.01
N ILE A 198 -1.48 -18.65 1.73
CA ILE A 198 -0.92 -19.81 0.99
C ILE A 198 0.38 -20.28 1.64
N LEU A 199 1.31 -19.36 1.96
CA LEU A 199 2.55 -19.74 2.63
C LEU A 199 2.28 -20.30 4.03
N TYR A 200 1.38 -19.67 4.79
CA TYR A 200 1.04 -20.16 6.14
C TYR A 200 0.42 -21.56 6.11
N SER A 201 -0.45 -21.86 5.14
CA SER A 201 -1.05 -23.21 5.01
C SER A 201 -0.04 -24.33 4.83
N GLN A 202 1.19 -24.01 4.38
CA GLN A 202 2.26 -24.97 4.17
C GLN A 202 3.30 -25.01 5.28
N PHE A 203 3.71 -23.82 5.74
CA PHE A 203 4.82 -23.71 6.67
C PHE A 203 4.38 -23.57 8.13
N HIS A 204 3.08 -23.31 8.38
CA HIS A 204 2.48 -23.06 9.71
C HIS A 204 3.24 -22.00 10.52
N THR A 205 3.88 -21.06 9.83
CA THR A 205 4.64 -19.97 10.43
C THR A 205 4.57 -18.72 9.54
N PHE A 206 4.69 -17.55 10.18
CA PHE A 206 4.84 -16.26 9.48
C PHE A 206 6.30 -15.76 9.47
N SER A 207 7.20 -16.39 10.23
CA SER A 207 8.59 -15.98 10.38
C SER A 207 9.36 -16.15 9.05
N PHE A 208 10.02 -15.10 8.58
CA PHE A 208 10.88 -15.17 7.39
C PHE A 208 11.96 -16.24 7.54
N GLU A 209 12.62 -16.29 8.69
CA GLU A 209 13.70 -17.23 8.95
C GLU A 209 13.24 -18.69 8.82
N GLN A 210 12.10 -19.00 9.45
CA GLN A 210 11.55 -20.36 9.40
C GLN A 210 11.06 -20.72 7.99
N ILE A 211 10.43 -19.78 7.27
CA ILE A 211 10.01 -20.01 5.88
C ILE A 211 11.24 -20.25 4.99
N TYR A 212 12.30 -19.43 5.12
CA TYR A 212 13.53 -19.63 4.36
C TYR A 212 14.20 -20.97 4.68
N ALA A 213 14.28 -21.35 5.96
CA ALA A 213 14.84 -22.64 6.38
C ALA A 213 14.04 -23.82 5.80
N ASN A 214 12.71 -23.77 5.84
CA ASN A 214 11.86 -24.81 5.25
C ASN A 214 11.99 -24.89 3.73
N LEU A 215 12.00 -23.76 3.04
CA LEU A 215 12.29 -23.69 1.61
C LEU A 215 13.66 -24.26 1.32
N ALA A 216 14.69 -23.87 2.11
CA ALA A 216 16.06 -24.35 2.01
C ALA A 216 16.16 -25.84 2.29
N ALA A 217 15.40 -26.45 3.13
CA ALA A 217 15.36 -27.88 3.41
C ALA A 217 14.50 -28.70 2.42
N GLY A 218 13.80 -28.06 1.47
CA GLY A 218 12.83 -28.72 0.58
C GLY A 218 11.60 -29.26 1.31
N ASN A 219 11.36 -28.81 2.54
CA ASN A 219 10.24 -29.25 3.38
C ASN A 219 8.95 -28.48 3.02
N PHE A 220 8.43 -28.73 1.83
CA PHE A 220 7.14 -28.13 1.42
C PHE A 220 6.40 -29.04 0.44
N GLY A 221 5.06 -29.08 0.60
CA GLY A 221 4.16 -29.87 -0.26
C GLY A 221 3.56 -29.06 -1.42
N LEU A 222 3.93 -27.78 -1.57
CA LEU A 222 3.44 -26.95 -2.67
C LEU A 222 4.11 -27.31 -3.99
N SER A 223 3.32 -27.37 -5.07
CA SER A 223 3.89 -27.39 -6.41
C SER A 223 4.52 -26.03 -6.75
N ASN A 224 5.47 -26.00 -7.70
CA ASN A 224 6.08 -24.76 -8.19
C ASN A 224 5.02 -23.73 -8.63
N GLY A 225 3.90 -24.17 -9.23
CA GLY A 225 2.82 -23.29 -9.63
C GLY A 225 2.17 -22.57 -8.45
N TRP A 226 1.96 -23.26 -7.32
CA TRP A 226 1.41 -22.62 -6.10
C TRP A 226 2.41 -21.69 -5.44
N LEU A 227 3.70 -22.03 -5.45
CA LEU A 227 4.75 -21.15 -4.92
C LEU A 227 4.88 -19.88 -5.79
N THR A 228 4.82 -20.02 -7.12
CA THR A 228 4.77 -18.89 -8.07
C THR A 228 3.54 -18.03 -7.83
N ALA A 229 2.36 -18.65 -7.65
CA ALA A 229 1.13 -17.93 -7.34
C ALA A 229 1.23 -17.16 -6.02
N ALA A 230 1.78 -17.77 -4.97
CA ALA A 230 2.03 -17.10 -3.68
C ALA A 230 2.98 -15.91 -3.85
N GLY A 231 4.08 -16.06 -4.61
CA GLY A 231 5.02 -14.98 -4.91
C GLY A 231 4.36 -13.82 -5.64
N ILE A 232 3.55 -14.09 -6.67
CA ILE A 232 2.82 -13.05 -7.43
C ILE A 232 1.77 -12.37 -6.54
N LEU A 233 1.05 -13.13 -5.72
CA LEU A 233 0.06 -12.58 -4.79
C LEU A 233 0.70 -11.72 -3.70
N LEU A 234 1.85 -12.10 -3.16
CA LEU A 234 2.64 -11.24 -2.28
C LEU A 234 3.08 -9.95 -2.99
N PHE A 235 3.53 -10.08 -4.24
CA PHE A 235 3.92 -8.93 -5.07
C PHE A 235 2.74 -7.97 -5.33
N MET A 236 1.49 -8.42 -5.31
CA MET A 236 0.32 -7.53 -5.42
C MET A 236 0.30 -6.43 -4.35
N GLY A 237 0.80 -6.70 -3.14
CA GLY A 237 1.01 -5.66 -2.13
C GLY A 237 1.94 -4.55 -2.62
N CYS A 238 3.05 -4.92 -3.26
CA CYS A 238 3.95 -3.95 -3.90
C CYS A 238 3.26 -3.21 -5.06
N VAL A 239 2.47 -3.91 -5.90
CA VAL A 239 1.72 -3.29 -7.00
C VAL A 239 0.81 -2.17 -6.48
N GLY A 240 0.15 -2.38 -5.33
CA GLY A 240 -0.64 -1.35 -4.66
C GLY A 240 0.20 -0.20 -4.13
N LYS A 241 1.04 -0.45 -3.10
CA LYS A 241 1.78 0.60 -2.37
C LYS A 241 2.82 1.32 -3.22
N SER A 242 3.54 0.61 -4.10
CA SER A 242 4.54 1.22 -4.99
C SER A 242 3.95 1.67 -6.32
N ALA A 243 2.63 1.77 -6.42
CA ALA A 243 1.93 2.29 -7.60
C ALA A 243 2.42 1.68 -8.92
N GLN A 244 2.57 0.35 -8.96
CA GLN A 244 2.92 -0.36 -10.18
C GLN A 244 1.68 -0.56 -11.06
N PHE A 245 1.91 -0.73 -12.33
CA PHE A 245 0.86 -1.13 -13.26
C PHE A 245 0.16 -2.43 -12.80
N PRO A 246 -1.19 -2.51 -12.79
CA PRO A 246 -2.15 -1.48 -13.17
C PRO A 246 -2.58 -0.53 -12.03
N LEU A 247 -2.24 -0.75 -10.76
CA LEU A 247 -2.76 -0.01 -9.59
C LEU A 247 -2.06 1.36 -9.35
N HIS A 248 -1.48 1.98 -10.36
CA HIS A 248 -0.71 3.23 -10.26
C HIS A 248 -1.56 4.50 -10.16
N VAL A 249 -2.84 4.44 -10.51
CA VAL A 249 -3.72 5.60 -10.75
C VAL A 249 -3.95 6.51 -9.55
N TRP A 250 -3.72 6.02 -8.33
CA TRP A 250 -3.93 6.78 -7.10
C TRP A 250 -2.79 7.76 -6.79
N LEU A 251 -1.56 7.44 -7.22
CA LEU A 251 -0.38 8.19 -6.78
C LEU A 251 -0.33 9.64 -7.31
N PRO A 252 -0.68 9.92 -8.58
CA PRO A 252 -0.77 11.29 -9.07
C PRO A 252 -1.89 12.12 -8.42
N ASP A 253 -2.98 11.49 -8.00
CA ASP A 253 -4.08 12.17 -7.33
C ASP A 253 -3.77 12.44 -5.85
N ALA A 254 -2.86 11.67 -5.23
CA ALA A 254 -2.32 11.95 -3.90
C ALA A 254 -1.63 13.32 -3.78
N MET A 255 -1.38 14.02 -4.91
CA MET A 255 -0.86 15.39 -4.95
C MET A 255 -1.82 16.44 -4.38
N GLU A 256 -3.08 16.11 -4.12
CA GLU A 256 -4.03 16.98 -3.41
C GLU A 256 -3.63 17.24 -1.95
N GLY A 257 -2.84 16.36 -1.35
CA GLY A 257 -2.26 16.55 -0.02
C GLY A 257 -1.18 17.65 0.03
N PRO A 258 -0.80 18.12 1.24
CA PRO A 258 0.28 19.09 1.42
C PRO A 258 1.60 18.60 0.81
N THR A 259 2.37 19.49 0.16
CA THR A 259 3.58 19.10 -0.56
C THR A 259 4.64 18.39 0.30
N PRO A 260 4.89 18.74 1.59
CA PRO A 260 5.83 17.95 2.40
C PRO A 260 5.36 16.50 2.65
N VAL A 261 4.04 16.25 2.67
CA VAL A 261 3.48 14.89 2.70
C VAL A 261 3.82 14.15 1.42
N SER A 262 3.66 14.83 0.26
CA SER A 262 4.05 14.24 -1.03
C SER A 262 5.54 13.87 -1.03
N ALA A 263 6.42 14.74 -0.50
CA ALA A 263 7.84 14.42 -0.37
C ALA A 263 8.08 13.16 0.48
N LEU A 264 7.38 13.01 1.60
CA LEU A 264 7.54 11.86 2.51
C LEU A 264 7.00 10.56 1.86
N ILE A 265 5.78 10.58 1.33
CA ILE A 265 5.14 9.41 0.67
C ILE A 265 5.98 8.90 -0.49
N HIS A 266 6.47 9.82 -1.36
CA HIS A 266 7.11 9.48 -2.63
C HIS A 266 8.60 9.19 -2.53
N ALA A 267 9.28 9.60 -1.45
CA ALA A 267 10.73 9.45 -1.34
C ALA A 267 11.13 8.16 -0.61
N ALA A 268 10.78 8.03 0.68
CA ALA A 268 11.40 7.05 1.56
C ALA A 268 10.42 6.14 2.31
N THR A 269 9.11 6.31 2.12
CA THR A 269 8.14 5.63 2.98
C THR A 269 7.16 4.75 2.18
N MET A 270 5.91 5.12 2.04
CA MET A 270 4.86 4.25 1.53
C MET A 270 5.22 3.55 0.20
N VAL A 271 5.70 4.33 -0.78
CA VAL A 271 6.04 3.74 -2.09
C VAL A 271 7.34 2.92 -2.06
N ALA A 272 8.24 3.23 -1.14
CA ALA A 272 9.46 2.46 -0.89
C ALA A 272 9.16 1.14 -0.16
N ALA A 273 8.08 1.08 0.65
CA ALA A 273 7.69 -0.11 1.39
C ALA A 273 7.44 -1.31 0.48
N GLY A 274 6.83 -1.11 -0.70
CA GLY A 274 6.60 -2.21 -1.64
C GLY A 274 7.89 -2.79 -2.22
N VAL A 275 8.83 -1.94 -2.60
CA VAL A 275 10.16 -2.38 -3.09
C VAL A 275 10.93 -3.08 -1.96
N TYR A 276 10.93 -2.52 -0.77
CA TYR A 276 11.51 -3.14 0.42
C TYR A 276 10.91 -4.51 0.71
N PHE A 277 9.58 -4.63 0.63
CA PHE A 277 8.88 -5.89 0.86
C PHE A 277 9.26 -6.95 -0.17
N VAL A 278 9.29 -6.61 -1.46
CA VAL A 278 9.74 -7.54 -2.52
C VAL A 278 11.20 -7.97 -2.27
N ALA A 279 12.05 -7.07 -1.80
CA ALA A 279 13.41 -7.43 -1.40
C ALA A 279 13.43 -8.42 -0.22
N ARG A 280 12.55 -8.26 0.77
CA ARG A 280 12.43 -9.21 1.89
C ARG A 280 11.95 -10.58 1.47
N ILE A 281 11.02 -10.68 0.54
CA ILE A 281 10.50 -11.97 0.05
C ILE A 281 11.32 -12.53 -1.13
N PHE A 282 12.37 -11.85 -1.58
CA PHE A 282 13.12 -12.19 -2.78
C PHE A 282 13.56 -13.66 -2.81
N VAL A 283 14.02 -14.19 -1.69
CA VAL A 283 14.44 -15.59 -1.53
C VAL A 283 13.32 -16.59 -1.84
N MET A 284 12.05 -16.21 -1.63
CA MET A 284 10.87 -17.06 -1.86
C MET A 284 10.36 -17.01 -3.30
N LEU A 285 10.87 -16.09 -4.13
CA LEU A 285 10.34 -15.87 -5.47
C LEU A 285 10.89 -16.89 -6.46
N THR A 286 9.99 -17.53 -7.19
CA THR A 286 10.34 -18.42 -8.31
C THR A 286 10.76 -17.60 -9.54
N PRO A 287 11.51 -18.18 -10.49
CA PRO A 287 11.88 -17.52 -11.74
C PRO A 287 10.68 -16.96 -12.51
N ASP A 288 9.57 -17.69 -12.57
CA ASP A 288 8.34 -17.23 -13.24
C ASP A 288 7.75 -16.01 -12.56
N ALA A 289 7.76 -15.97 -11.22
CA ALA A 289 7.32 -14.79 -10.47
C ALA A 289 8.25 -13.58 -10.73
N LEU A 290 9.56 -13.80 -10.79
CA LEU A 290 10.54 -12.77 -11.11
C LEU A 290 10.36 -12.24 -12.55
N HIS A 291 10.03 -13.08 -13.52
CA HIS A 291 9.68 -12.63 -14.89
C HIS A 291 8.49 -11.67 -14.87
N VAL A 292 7.39 -12.03 -14.17
CA VAL A 292 6.21 -11.17 -14.05
C VAL A 292 6.60 -9.82 -13.41
N ILE A 293 7.40 -9.86 -12.35
CA ILE A 293 7.87 -8.66 -11.65
C ILE A 293 8.69 -7.76 -12.59
N ALA A 294 9.60 -8.36 -13.37
CA ALA A 294 10.45 -7.63 -14.32
C ALA A 294 9.63 -6.93 -15.42
N PHE A 295 8.66 -7.63 -16.01
CA PHE A 295 7.80 -7.06 -17.05
C PHE A 295 6.88 -5.96 -16.50
N ILE A 296 6.26 -6.16 -15.33
CA ILE A 296 5.42 -5.13 -14.69
C ILE A 296 6.25 -3.91 -14.36
N GLY A 297 7.47 -4.07 -13.83
CA GLY A 297 8.38 -2.97 -13.54
C GLY A 297 8.77 -2.19 -14.81
N ALA A 298 9.16 -2.88 -15.88
CA ALA A 298 9.52 -2.25 -17.17
C ALA A 298 8.34 -1.50 -17.80
N CYS A 299 7.16 -2.12 -17.82
CA CYS A 299 5.93 -1.51 -18.31
C CYS A 299 5.57 -0.25 -17.52
N THR A 300 5.64 -0.33 -16.17
CA THR A 300 5.38 0.79 -15.28
C THR A 300 6.33 1.96 -15.53
N ALA A 301 7.64 1.66 -15.64
CA ALA A 301 8.68 2.67 -15.89
C ALA A 301 8.41 3.45 -17.18
N PHE A 302 8.11 2.73 -18.26
CA PHE A 302 7.85 3.33 -19.56
C PHE A 302 6.53 4.10 -19.62
N MET A 303 5.44 3.49 -19.18
CA MET A 303 4.11 4.11 -19.17
C MET A 303 4.13 5.43 -18.40
N ALA A 304 4.66 5.42 -17.18
CA ALA A 304 4.70 6.62 -16.33
C ALA A 304 5.59 7.72 -16.95
N ALA A 305 6.73 7.37 -17.55
CA ALA A 305 7.59 8.32 -18.24
C ALA A 305 6.89 8.99 -19.44
N THR A 306 6.11 8.23 -20.23
CA THR A 306 5.34 8.80 -21.36
C THR A 306 4.24 9.76 -20.88
N ILE A 307 3.58 9.46 -19.76
CA ILE A 307 2.55 10.34 -19.19
C ILE A 307 3.17 11.64 -18.63
N ALA A 308 4.33 11.54 -17.97
CA ALA A 308 5.03 12.69 -17.39
C ALA A 308 5.35 13.80 -18.41
N ILE A 309 5.57 13.46 -19.67
CA ILE A 309 5.88 14.41 -20.76
C ILE A 309 4.80 15.48 -20.92
N THR A 310 3.54 15.11 -20.78
CA THR A 310 2.39 15.97 -21.09
C THR A 310 1.78 16.65 -19.88
N GLN A 311 2.18 16.27 -18.65
CA GLN A 311 1.66 16.90 -17.44
C GLN A 311 2.16 18.34 -17.30
N ASN A 312 1.28 19.24 -16.83
CA ASN A 312 1.58 20.66 -16.65
C ASN A 312 1.73 21.05 -15.17
N ASP A 313 1.15 20.28 -14.25
CA ASP A 313 1.29 20.47 -12.80
C ASP A 313 2.68 19.99 -12.33
N ILE A 314 3.42 20.86 -11.64
CA ILE A 314 4.79 20.60 -11.16
C ILE A 314 4.87 19.36 -10.25
N LYS A 315 3.85 19.13 -9.40
CA LYS A 315 3.79 17.95 -8.52
C LYS A 315 3.41 16.69 -9.29
N ARG A 316 2.47 16.78 -10.24
CA ARG A 316 2.05 15.62 -11.05
C ARG A 316 3.16 15.10 -11.95
N VAL A 317 4.00 15.96 -12.53
CA VAL A 317 5.21 15.52 -13.24
C VAL A 317 6.10 14.70 -12.32
N LEU A 318 6.37 15.20 -11.10
CA LEU A 318 7.19 14.50 -10.12
C LEU A 318 6.54 13.19 -9.62
N ALA A 319 5.21 13.13 -9.54
CA ALA A 319 4.47 11.91 -9.19
C ALA A 319 4.65 10.82 -10.24
N TYR A 320 4.40 11.12 -11.52
CA TYR A 320 4.65 10.17 -12.62
C TYR A 320 6.12 9.80 -12.75
N SER A 321 7.01 10.75 -12.50
CA SER A 321 8.43 10.47 -12.40
C SER A 321 8.75 9.49 -11.25
N THR A 322 8.03 9.56 -10.10
CA THR A 322 8.17 8.59 -9.00
C THR A 322 7.69 7.21 -9.44
N VAL A 323 6.50 7.10 -10.06
CA VAL A 323 5.99 5.83 -10.60
C VAL A 323 7.01 5.20 -11.54
N SER A 324 7.61 6.00 -12.44
CA SER A 324 8.64 5.53 -13.36
C SER A 324 9.89 5.00 -12.65
N GLN A 325 10.41 5.70 -11.62
CA GLN A 325 11.59 5.23 -10.88
C GLN A 325 11.30 3.99 -10.03
N LEU A 326 10.11 3.89 -9.44
CA LEU A 326 9.66 2.67 -8.76
C LEU A 326 9.55 1.49 -9.74
N GLY A 327 9.11 1.75 -10.97
CA GLY A 327 9.16 0.78 -12.05
C GLY A 327 10.56 0.26 -12.31
N TYR A 328 11.60 1.12 -12.30
CA TYR A 328 13.00 0.68 -12.40
C TYR A 328 13.43 -0.21 -11.24
N MET A 329 13.04 0.13 -9.99
CA MET A 329 13.41 -0.68 -8.83
C MET A 329 12.76 -2.06 -8.90
N VAL A 330 11.48 -2.11 -9.27
CA VAL A 330 10.73 -3.37 -9.43
C VAL A 330 11.30 -4.19 -10.60
N LEU A 331 11.58 -3.54 -11.75
CA LEU A 331 12.29 -4.18 -12.87
C LEU A 331 13.62 -4.79 -12.41
N GLY A 332 14.42 -4.01 -11.68
CA GLY A 332 15.72 -4.47 -11.21
C GLY A 332 15.63 -5.64 -10.23
N LEU A 333 14.63 -5.68 -9.33
CA LEU A 333 14.37 -6.86 -8.50
C LEU A 333 13.96 -8.06 -9.36
N GLY A 334 13.07 -7.87 -10.34
CA GLY A 334 12.60 -8.93 -11.22
C GLY A 334 13.70 -9.54 -12.09
N VAL A 335 14.70 -8.77 -12.53
CA VAL A 335 15.85 -9.27 -13.29
C VAL A 335 17.01 -9.76 -12.41
N GLY A 336 16.83 -9.81 -11.08
CA GLY A 336 17.88 -10.26 -10.16
C GLY A 336 18.96 -9.23 -9.83
N ALA A 337 18.83 -7.98 -10.27
CA ALA A 337 19.72 -6.88 -9.89
C ALA A 337 19.33 -6.29 -8.51
N TYR A 338 19.24 -7.15 -7.51
CA TYR A 338 18.76 -6.87 -6.15
C TYR A 338 19.47 -5.70 -5.48
N SER A 339 20.83 -5.79 -5.39
CA SER A 339 21.64 -4.76 -4.74
C SER A 339 21.50 -3.40 -5.44
N ALA A 340 21.46 -3.40 -6.79
CA ALA A 340 21.28 -2.18 -7.59
C ALA A 340 19.90 -1.54 -7.37
N SER A 341 18.84 -2.35 -7.25
CA SER A 341 17.47 -1.88 -6.98
C SER A 341 17.35 -1.21 -5.63
N LEU A 342 17.92 -1.82 -4.59
CA LEU A 342 17.95 -1.24 -3.24
C LEU A 342 18.86 -0.02 -3.16
N PHE A 343 19.96 -0.01 -3.89
CA PHE A 343 20.80 1.18 -4.04
C PHE A 343 20.03 2.32 -4.69
N HIS A 344 19.26 2.02 -5.75
CA HIS A 344 18.40 3.02 -6.37
C HIS A 344 17.29 3.51 -5.44
N LEU A 345 16.75 2.65 -4.59
CA LEU A 345 15.77 3.03 -3.56
C LEU A 345 16.33 4.12 -2.63
N VAL A 346 17.56 3.95 -2.13
CA VAL A 346 18.19 4.90 -1.21
C VAL A 346 18.55 6.22 -1.91
N THR A 347 19.17 6.16 -3.09
CA THR A 347 19.52 7.38 -3.84
C THR A 347 18.26 8.15 -4.27
N HIS A 348 17.23 7.42 -4.72
CA HIS A 348 15.91 7.96 -5.06
C HIS A 348 15.28 8.71 -3.89
N ALA A 349 15.36 8.17 -2.69
CA ALA A 349 14.79 8.80 -1.51
C ALA A 349 15.32 10.24 -1.32
N PHE A 350 16.62 10.47 -1.53
CA PHE A 350 17.22 11.79 -1.35
C PHE A 350 16.89 12.77 -2.46
N PHE A 351 17.09 12.40 -3.73
CA PHE A 351 16.79 13.34 -4.80
C PHE A 351 15.28 13.58 -4.99
N LYS A 352 14.42 12.60 -4.68
CA LYS A 352 12.96 12.81 -4.75
C LYS A 352 12.44 13.70 -3.63
N ALA A 353 12.90 13.50 -2.40
CA ALA A 353 12.56 14.40 -1.31
C ALA A 353 13.00 15.84 -1.65
N CYS A 354 14.23 16.02 -2.19
CA CYS A 354 14.72 17.32 -2.63
C CYS A 354 13.82 17.95 -3.70
N LEU A 355 13.40 17.20 -4.72
CA LEU A 355 12.54 17.69 -5.80
C LEU A 355 11.15 18.07 -5.31
N PHE A 356 10.51 17.24 -4.47
CA PHE A 356 9.20 17.55 -3.94
C PHE A 356 9.23 18.73 -2.96
N LEU A 357 10.19 18.77 -2.04
CA LEU A 357 10.35 19.93 -1.15
C LEU A 357 10.71 21.20 -1.94
N GLY A 358 11.56 21.07 -2.98
CA GLY A 358 11.85 22.16 -3.90
C GLY A 358 10.63 22.67 -4.66
N SER A 359 9.77 21.77 -5.15
CA SER A 359 8.50 22.16 -5.76
C SER A 359 7.57 22.85 -4.76
N GLY A 360 7.56 22.39 -3.49
CA GLY A 360 6.83 23.06 -2.42
C GLY A 360 7.33 24.47 -2.14
N ALA A 361 8.64 24.68 -2.16
CA ALA A 361 9.25 26.01 -2.01
C ALA A 361 8.82 26.95 -3.16
N ILE A 362 8.79 26.44 -4.40
CA ILE A 362 8.32 27.19 -5.59
C ILE A 362 6.82 27.53 -5.44
N ILE A 363 5.98 26.55 -5.13
CA ILE A 363 4.54 26.75 -4.96
C ILE A 363 4.26 27.78 -3.83
N HIS A 364 4.99 27.69 -2.72
CA HIS A 364 4.88 28.65 -1.62
C HIS A 364 5.24 30.07 -2.05
N ALA A 365 6.34 30.25 -2.79
CA ALA A 365 6.80 31.54 -3.29
C ALA A 365 5.90 32.11 -4.41
N MET A 366 5.19 31.24 -5.14
CA MET A 366 4.27 31.58 -6.23
C MET A 366 2.79 31.63 -5.80
N HIS A 367 2.53 31.86 -4.50
CA HIS A 367 1.14 32.00 -3.97
C HIS A 367 0.22 30.84 -4.35
N HIS A 368 0.71 29.59 -4.17
CA HIS A 368 0.02 28.32 -4.44
C HIS A 368 -0.22 27.98 -5.93
N GLU A 369 0.45 28.68 -6.89
CA GLU A 369 0.43 28.27 -8.29
C GLU A 369 1.18 26.94 -8.46
N GLN A 370 0.54 25.98 -9.18
CA GLN A 370 1.11 24.66 -9.46
C GLN A 370 1.35 24.40 -10.95
N ASP A 371 0.68 25.18 -11.84
CA ASP A 371 0.83 25.00 -13.28
C ASP A 371 2.10 25.69 -13.79
N MET A 372 3.04 24.88 -14.28
CA MET A 372 4.33 25.35 -14.80
C MET A 372 4.20 26.31 -16.00
N ARG A 373 3.05 26.31 -16.70
CA ARG A 373 2.82 27.22 -17.84
C ARG A 373 2.75 28.68 -17.40
N TRP A 374 2.37 28.94 -16.15
CA TRP A 374 2.29 30.28 -15.57
C TRP A 374 3.51 30.68 -14.75
N MET A 375 4.53 29.80 -14.65
CA MET A 375 5.82 30.07 -14.01
C MET A 375 6.84 30.64 -15.00
N GLY A 376 8.05 30.91 -14.56
CA GLY A 376 9.20 31.32 -15.38
C GLY A 376 10.14 32.29 -14.66
N GLY A 377 11.40 32.29 -15.04
CA GLY A 377 12.40 33.23 -14.55
C GLY A 377 12.83 33.13 -13.09
N LEU A 378 12.41 32.08 -12.37
CA LEU A 378 12.57 31.98 -10.91
C LEU A 378 14.04 31.83 -10.44
N ARG A 379 14.98 31.45 -11.30
CA ARG A 379 16.40 31.26 -10.93
C ARG A 379 17.06 32.47 -10.27
N LYS A 380 16.60 33.68 -10.62
CA LYS A 380 17.15 34.94 -10.06
C LYS A 380 16.60 35.24 -8.67
N HIS A 381 15.37 34.84 -8.42
CA HIS A 381 14.65 35.11 -7.17
C HIS A 381 14.83 33.99 -6.13
N MET A 382 15.08 32.76 -6.59
CA MET A 382 15.22 31.56 -5.75
C MET A 382 16.50 30.78 -6.07
N PRO A 383 17.72 31.37 -5.88
CA PRO A 383 18.97 30.75 -6.31
C PRO A 383 19.30 29.45 -5.58
N TRP A 384 19.02 29.33 -4.27
CA TRP A 384 19.24 28.11 -3.50
C TRP A 384 18.29 26.99 -3.94
N THR A 385 17.00 27.29 -4.08
CA THR A 385 16.00 26.34 -4.58
C THR A 385 16.35 25.90 -6.00
N PHE A 386 16.77 26.82 -6.89
CA PHE A 386 17.21 26.47 -8.24
C PHE A 386 18.41 25.52 -8.25
N ALA A 387 19.45 25.82 -7.47
CA ALA A 387 20.66 25.00 -7.44
C ALA A 387 20.39 23.58 -6.92
N THR A 388 19.66 23.45 -5.80
CA THR A 388 19.32 22.15 -5.20
C THR A 388 18.36 21.35 -6.07
N PHE A 389 17.34 21.97 -6.65
CA PHE A 389 16.41 21.34 -7.56
C PHE A 389 17.10 20.84 -8.84
N THR A 390 18.01 21.65 -9.40
CA THR A 390 18.77 21.27 -10.60
C THR A 390 19.68 20.07 -10.31
N LEU A 391 20.44 20.09 -9.19
CA LEU A 391 21.30 18.96 -8.82
C LEU A 391 20.48 17.66 -8.61
N ALA A 392 19.36 17.75 -7.92
CA ALA A 392 18.47 16.60 -7.75
C ALA A 392 17.86 16.13 -9.08
N THR A 393 17.57 17.04 -10.01
CA THR A 393 17.11 16.69 -11.37
C THR A 393 18.18 15.96 -12.17
N LEU A 394 19.46 16.41 -12.09
CA LEU A 394 20.56 15.72 -12.76
C LEU A 394 20.75 14.31 -12.20
N ALA A 395 20.61 14.15 -10.86
CA ALA A 395 20.65 12.84 -10.23
C ALA A 395 19.47 11.93 -10.69
N LEU A 396 18.26 12.46 -10.76
CA LEU A 396 17.10 11.74 -11.25
C LEU A 396 17.25 11.33 -12.72
N ALA A 397 17.75 12.22 -13.58
CA ALA A 397 17.99 11.92 -14.99
C ALA A 397 19.07 10.84 -15.17
N GLY A 398 19.98 10.68 -14.19
CA GLY A 398 21.09 9.73 -14.27
C GLY A 398 22.26 10.31 -15.05
N LEU A 399 22.64 11.55 -14.75
CA LEU A 399 23.85 12.15 -15.34
C LEU A 399 25.10 11.64 -14.60
N PRO A 400 26.21 11.32 -15.29
CA PRO A 400 27.48 11.00 -14.61
C PRO A 400 27.83 11.98 -13.47
N LEU A 401 28.52 11.49 -12.45
CA LEU A 401 28.85 12.22 -11.20
C LEU A 401 27.67 12.37 -10.22
N THR A 402 26.53 11.76 -10.49
CA THR A 402 25.40 11.76 -9.56
C THR A 402 25.10 10.35 -9.03
N SER A 403 24.47 10.29 -7.84
CA SER A 403 24.11 9.01 -7.20
C SER A 403 23.11 8.20 -8.03
N GLY A 404 22.20 8.89 -8.72
CA GLY A 404 21.19 8.26 -9.57
C GLY A 404 21.75 7.59 -10.82
N PHE A 405 22.87 8.09 -11.35
CA PHE A 405 23.62 7.43 -12.43
C PHE A 405 24.12 6.06 -11.97
N LEU A 406 24.88 6.00 -10.87
CA LEU A 406 25.47 4.78 -10.34
C LEU A 406 24.45 3.66 -10.13
N SER A 407 23.29 4.02 -9.60
CA SER A 407 22.26 3.03 -9.26
C SER A 407 21.41 2.62 -10.46
N LYS A 408 21.03 3.56 -11.34
CA LYS A 408 20.20 3.28 -12.52
C LYS A 408 20.95 2.44 -13.56
N ASP A 409 22.21 2.78 -13.82
CA ASP A 409 23.02 2.05 -14.78
C ASP A 409 23.28 0.60 -14.34
N ALA A 410 23.45 0.37 -13.03
CA ALA A 410 23.58 -0.98 -12.48
C ALA A 410 22.30 -1.81 -12.69
N ILE A 411 21.10 -1.21 -12.56
CA ILE A 411 19.83 -1.88 -12.89
C ILE A 411 19.77 -2.23 -14.38
N LEU A 412 20.11 -1.28 -15.25
CA LEU A 412 20.06 -1.50 -16.70
C LEU A 412 21.10 -2.53 -17.18
N ALA A 413 22.27 -2.56 -16.56
CA ALA A 413 23.27 -3.59 -16.79
C ALA A 413 22.75 -4.99 -16.42
N GLY A 414 22.09 -5.11 -15.27
CA GLY A 414 21.40 -6.34 -14.85
C GLY A 414 20.31 -6.75 -15.84
N ALA A 415 19.52 -5.81 -16.35
CA ALA A 415 18.47 -6.07 -17.33
C ALA A 415 19.04 -6.60 -18.66
N ILE A 416 20.20 -6.09 -19.11
CA ILE A 416 20.91 -6.64 -20.29
C ILE A 416 21.40 -8.07 -20.01
N GLY A 417 22.01 -8.28 -18.83
CA GLY A 417 22.49 -9.61 -18.40
C GLY A 417 21.36 -10.62 -18.38
N PHE A 418 20.25 -10.28 -17.75
CA PHE A 418 19.04 -11.08 -17.71
C PHE A 418 18.54 -11.45 -19.10
N ALA A 419 18.35 -10.48 -20.00
CA ALA A 419 17.87 -10.75 -21.35
C ALA A 419 18.78 -11.68 -22.15
N LYS A 420 20.11 -11.64 -21.92
CA LYS A 420 21.07 -12.55 -22.55
C LYS A 420 20.96 -13.97 -22.03
N VAL A 421 20.84 -14.14 -20.72
CA VAL A 421 20.76 -15.45 -20.04
C VAL A 421 19.43 -16.14 -20.36
N GLU A 422 18.33 -15.37 -20.45
CA GLU A 422 16.99 -15.86 -20.81
C GLU A 422 16.82 -16.21 -22.30
N GLY A 423 17.89 -16.18 -23.07
CA GLY A 423 17.85 -16.55 -24.50
C GLY A 423 17.33 -15.47 -25.44
N GLY A 424 17.19 -14.24 -24.99
CA GLY A 424 16.82 -13.10 -25.83
C GLY A 424 15.32 -13.00 -26.14
N GLY A 425 14.98 -12.69 -27.40
CA GLY A 425 13.57 -12.58 -27.83
C GLY A 425 12.80 -11.48 -27.07
N ILE A 426 11.67 -11.83 -26.48
CA ILE A 426 10.80 -10.91 -25.77
C ILE A 426 11.47 -10.27 -24.53
N PHE A 427 12.47 -10.93 -23.94
CA PHE A 427 13.16 -10.43 -22.76
C PHE A 427 14.02 -9.18 -23.06
N TYR A 428 14.44 -8.95 -24.30
CA TYR A 428 15.08 -7.70 -24.68
C TYR A 428 14.16 -6.49 -24.60
N LEU A 429 12.84 -6.69 -24.58
CA LEU A 429 11.89 -5.59 -24.37
C LEU A 429 12.13 -4.88 -23.01
N ILE A 430 12.57 -5.63 -21.98
CA ILE A 430 12.81 -5.08 -20.62
C ILE A 430 13.90 -4.00 -20.63
N PRO A 431 15.15 -4.26 -21.06
CA PRO A 431 16.16 -3.20 -21.11
C PRO A 431 15.81 -2.10 -22.13
N VAL A 432 15.17 -2.41 -23.26
CA VAL A 432 14.73 -1.39 -24.23
C VAL A 432 13.76 -0.41 -23.60
N LEU A 433 12.72 -0.87 -22.93
CA LEU A 433 11.78 0.00 -22.21
C LEU A 433 12.49 0.82 -21.12
N GLY A 434 13.47 0.21 -20.41
CA GLY A 434 14.30 0.89 -19.43
C GLY A 434 15.09 2.04 -20.04
N PHE A 435 15.88 1.83 -21.10
CA PHE A 435 16.66 2.89 -21.74
C PHE A 435 15.80 4.01 -22.33
N PHE A 436 14.67 3.65 -22.96
CA PHE A 436 13.72 4.66 -23.45
C PHE A 436 13.16 5.51 -22.28
N SER A 437 12.81 4.89 -21.17
CA SER A 437 12.33 5.61 -19.98
C SER A 437 13.40 6.55 -19.42
N ALA A 438 14.70 6.21 -19.50
CA ALA A 438 15.78 7.09 -19.10
C ALA A 438 15.86 8.35 -19.99
N MET A 439 15.74 8.20 -21.31
CA MET A 439 15.68 9.31 -22.25
C MET A 439 14.48 10.23 -21.96
N LEU A 440 13.29 9.64 -21.78
CA LEU A 440 12.08 10.40 -21.46
C LEU A 440 12.19 11.12 -20.13
N THR A 441 12.86 10.51 -19.13
CA THR A 441 13.13 11.13 -17.82
C THR A 441 13.94 12.42 -17.97
N ALA A 442 15.03 12.37 -18.74
CA ALA A 442 15.86 13.54 -19.03
C ALA A 442 15.10 14.63 -19.78
N PHE A 443 14.23 14.23 -20.71
CA PHE A 443 13.40 15.16 -21.48
C PHE A 443 12.37 15.90 -20.61
N TYR A 444 11.51 15.19 -19.86
CA TYR A 444 10.46 15.88 -19.11
C TYR A 444 11.01 16.67 -17.92
N MET A 445 12.12 16.23 -17.31
CA MET A 445 12.79 17.01 -16.26
C MET A 445 13.49 18.26 -16.83
N GLY A 446 14.11 18.17 -18.01
CA GLY A 446 14.63 19.32 -18.73
C GLY A 446 13.52 20.34 -19.06
N ARG A 447 12.36 19.87 -19.52
CA ARG A 447 11.14 20.68 -19.70
C ARG A 447 10.73 21.39 -18.41
N GLN A 448 10.67 20.65 -17.29
CA GLN A 448 10.27 21.20 -16.00
C GLN A 448 11.23 22.30 -15.53
N ILE A 449 12.55 22.07 -15.59
CA ILE A 449 13.55 23.09 -15.24
C ILE A 449 13.39 24.34 -16.11
N TRP A 450 13.23 24.16 -17.42
CA TRP A 450 13.10 25.28 -18.31
C TRP A 450 11.87 26.13 -18.06
N LEU A 451 10.71 25.48 -17.90
CA LEU A 451 9.44 26.17 -17.69
C LEU A 451 9.37 26.91 -16.37
N VAL A 452 10.03 26.41 -15.33
CA VAL A 452 9.98 26.98 -13.96
C VAL A 452 11.05 28.04 -13.76
N PHE A 453 12.30 27.76 -14.10
CA PHE A 453 13.43 28.59 -13.68
C PHE A 453 13.97 29.52 -14.75
N PHE A 454 13.69 29.23 -16.02
CA PHE A 454 14.20 30.01 -17.14
C PHE A 454 13.07 30.75 -17.87
N GLY A 455 13.46 31.58 -18.85
CA GLY A 455 12.52 32.42 -19.57
C GLY A 455 12.04 33.64 -18.76
N GLU A 456 10.96 34.26 -19.22
CA GLU A 456 10.28 35.37 -18.56
C GLU A 456 9.16 34.84 -17.65
N SER A 457 8.82 35.55 -16.59
CA SER A 457 7.67 35.24 -15.75
C SER A 457 6.37 35.39 -16.55
N ARG A 458 5.55 34.35 -16.49
CA ARG A 458 4.27 34.28 -17.24
C ARG A 458 3.05 34.43 -16.33
N THR A 459 3.24 34.79 -15.07
CA THR A 459 2.16 34.99 -14.08
C THR A 459 1.11 36.01 -14.54
N HIS A 460 1.55 37.06 -15.25
CA HIS A 460 0.66 38.10 -15.83
C HIS A 460 -0.23 37.61 -16.97
N LEU A 461 0.07 36.43 -17.55
CA LEU A 461 -0.70 35.87 -18.65
C LEU A 461 -1.82 34.93 -18.15
N LYS A 462 -1.89 34.68 -16.84
CA LYS A 462 -2.92 33.81 -16.26
C LYS A 462 -4.29 34.46 -16.41
N PRO A 463 -5.29 33.77 -17.04
CA PRO A 463 -6.66 34.25 -17.05
C PRO A 463 -7.18 34.51 -15.65
N ALA A 464 -7.92 35.59 -15.44
CA ALA A 464 -8.56 35.86 -14.14
C ALA A 464 -9.58 34.74 -13.85
N ASP A 465 -9.35 33.98 -12.79
CA ASP A 465 -10.28 32.94 -12.37
C ASP A 465 -11.55 33.58 -11.80
N ASN A 466 -12.65 33.55 -12.54
CA ASN A 466 -13.97 34.02 -12.10
C ASN A 466 -14.60 33.14 -11.00
N HIS A 467 -13.91 32.09 -10.54
CA HIS A 467 -14.45 31.14 -9.55
C HIS A 467 -14.16 31.46 -8.08
N HIS A 468 -13.33 32.47 -7.76
CA HIS A 468 -13.04 32.81 -6.36
C HIS A 468 -14.01 33.79 -5.70
N GLN A 469 -15.04 34.32 -6.42
CA GLN A 469 -16.01 35.29 -5.83
C GLN A 469 -17.23 34.63 -5.14
N ALA A 470 -17.40 33.29 -5.18
CA ALA A 470 -18.63 32.66 -4.69
C ALA A 470 -18.57 32.15 -3.21
N HIS A 471 -17.42 32.18 -2.53
CA HIS A 471 -17.30 31.62 -1.18
C HIS A 471 -16.88 32.58 -0.05
N HIS A 472 -16.82 33.91 -0.30
CA HIS A 472 -16.51 34.91 0.75
C HIS A 472 -17.69 35.84 1.16
N ALA A 473 -18.93 35.41 0.96
CA ALA A 473 -20.10 36.23 1.27
C ALA A 473 -20.73 35.97 2.65
N HIS A 474 -20.09 35.25 3.57
CA HIS A 474 -20.55 35.10 4.96
C HIS A 474 -19.37 35.02 5.93
N ASP A 475 -18.79 36.18 6.24
CA ASP A 475 -18.18 36.51 7.53
C ASP A 475 -17.61 37.95 7.48
N SER A 476 -18.53 38.92 7.50
CA SER A 476 -18.18 40.30 7.73
C SER A 476 -18.41 40.60 9.21
N HIS A 477 -17.38 40.45 10.03
CA HIS A 477 -17.15 41.23 11.27
C HIS A 477 -15.79 40.83 11.85
N ALA A 478 -14.76 41.59 11.56
CA ALA A 478 -13.76 42.08 12.51
C ALA A 478 -12.52 42.64 11.80
N ALA A 479 -12.23 43.89 12.18
CA ALA A 479 -10.91 44.52 12.23
C ALA A 479 -10.27 45.03 10.92
N HIS A 480 -10.36 46.32 10.77
CA HIS A 480 -9.44 47.16 10.00
C HIS A 480 -7.98 46.78 10.27
N ALA A 481 -7.27 46.33 9.28
CA ALA A 481 -5.81 46.38 9.19
C ALA A 481 -5.45 46.65 7.74
N ASP A 482 -4.74 47.73 7.56
CA ASP A 482 -4.26 48.35 6.34
C ASP A 482 -4.08 47.44 5.13
N ASP A 483 -4.88 47.69 4.11
CA ASP A 483 -4.74 47.19 2.74
C ASP A 483 -3.55 47.93 2.05
N HIS A 484 -2.34 47.63 2.45
CA HIS A 484 -1.19 47.85 1.60
C HIS A 484 -0.96 46.59 0.76
N HIS A 485 -1.58 46.51 -0.43
CA HIS A 485 -1.14 45.67 -1.53
C HIS A 485 0.27 46.10 -1.97
N THR A 486 1.24 45.80 -1.12
CA THR A 486 2.64 45.70 -1.57
C THR A 486 2.71 44.43 -2.41
N SER A 487 2.98 44.56 -3.69
CA SER A 487 3.40 43.49 -4.59
C SER A 487 4.66 42.86 -3.99
N HIS A 488 4.51 41.90 -3.08
CA HIS A 488 5.63 41.11 -2.58
C HIS A 488 6.13 40.28 -3.75
N GLY A 489 7.24 40.76 -4.35
CA GLY A 489 7.92 40.03 -5.41
C GLY A 489 8.32 38.62 -4.94
N VAL A 490 8.37 37.66 -5.85
CA VAL A 490 8.85 36.31 -5.58
C VAL A 490 10.22 36.37 -4.88
N HIS A 491 10.36 35.73 -3.73
CA HIS A 491 11.59 35.70 -2.94
C HIS A 491 11.92 34.28 -2.47
N GLU A 492 13.16 34.05 -2.09
CA GLU A 492 13.63 32.77 -1.55
C GLU A 492 12.92 32.43 -0.22
N VAL A 493 12.68 31.14 0.00
CA VAL A 493 12.01 30.65 1.21
C VAL A 493 12.91 30.74 2.46
N SER A 494 12.32 30.57 3.65
CA SER A 494 13.01 30.63 4.94
C SER A 494 14.07 29.52 5.09
N TRP A 495 15.00 29.69 6.05
CA TRP A 495 16.08 28.72 6.32
C TRP A 495 15.53 27.33 6.72
N ASN A 496 14.42 27.26 7.45
CA ASN A 496 13.79 25.99 7.82
C ASN A 496 13.38 25.15 6.60
N MET A 497 13.07 25.82 5.49
CA MET A 497 12.75 25.17 4.24
C MET A 497 13.98 24.94 3.35
N ARG A 498 15.00 25.84 3.39
CA ARG A 498 16.21 25.72 2.57
C ARG A 498 17.17 24.65 3.07
N ALA A 499 17.41 24.57 4.39
CA ALA A 499 18.37 23.63 4.95
C ALA A 499 18.06 22.16 4.56
N PRO A 500 16.84 21.65 4.62
CA PRO A 500 16.51 20.33 4.10
C PRO A 500 16.87 20.13 2.63
N LEU A 501 16.64 21.12 1.76
CA LEU A 501 16.98 21.05 0.33
C LEU A 501 18.49 20.89 0.12
N VAL A 502 19.29 21.68 0.84
CA VAL A 502 20.76 21.62 0.74
C VAL A 502 21.31 20.28 1.20
N ILE A 503 20.81 19.75 2.33
CA ILE A 503 21.23 18.45 2.86
C ILE A 503 20.88 17.33 1.86
N LEU A 504 19.67 17.30 1.35
CA LEU A 504 19.20 16.28 0.40
C LEU A 504 19.92 16.36 -0.94
N ALA A 505 20.21 17.56 -1.43
CA ALA A 505 21.00 17.77 -2.64
C ALA A 505 22.45 17.26 -2.47
N ALA A 506 23.09 17.53 -1.33
CA ALA A 506 24.44 17.03 -1.04
C ALA A 506 24.47 15.49 -1.01
N LEU A 507 23.45 14.83 -0.45
CA LEU A 507 23.32 13.38 -0.44
C LEU A 507 22.99 12.76 -1.82
N SER A 508 22.72 13.57 -2.84
CA SER A 508 22.47 13.12 -4.21
C SER A 508 23.73 13.05 -5.07
N VAL A 509 24.91 13.33 -4.52
CA VAL A 509 26.20 13.29 -5.24
C VAL A 509 26.87 11.91 -5.09
N PHE A 510 27.63 11.48 -6.09
CA PHE A 510 28.20 10.13 -6.18
C PHE A 510 29.16 9.76 -5.04
N PHE A 511 30.00 10.71 -4.60
CA PHE A 511 31.08 10.44 -3.63
C PHE A 511 30.59 9.95 -2.26
N VAL A 512 29.32 10.16 -1.94
CA VAL A 512 28.68 9.62 -0.73
C VAL A 512 28.62 8.09 -0.77
N TYR A 513 28.54 7.50 -1.97
CA TYR A 513 28.26 6.08 -2.16
C TYR A 513 29.42 5.29 -2.74
N SER A 514 30.19 5.86 -3.65
CA SER A 514 31.29 5.19 -4.32
C SER A 514 32.49 6.13 -4.52
N PRO A 515 33.72 5.62 -4.39
CA PRO A 515 34.91 6.37 -4.75
C PRO A 515 35.08 6.52 -6.28
N ASP A 516 34.41 5.65 -7.07
CA ASP A 516 34.44 5.67 -8.53
C ASP A 516 33.13 6.30 -9.05
N PRO A 517 33.20 7.41 -9.81
CA PRO A 517 32.00 8.09 -10.32
C PRO A 517 31.25 7.31 -11.40
N LEU A 518 31.83 6.23 -11.94
CA LEU A 518 31.25 5.41 -12.99
C LEU A 518 30.84 4.01 -12.52
N ASP A 519 31.28 3.58 -11.34
CA ASP A 519 31.03 2.23 -10.84
C ASP A 519 30.51 2.22 -9.41
N GLY A 520 29.21 1.94 -9.25
CA GLY A 520 28.55 1.79 -7.95
C GLY A 520 28.98 0.52 -7.19
N ALA A 521 29.44 -0.53 -7.89
CA ALA A 521 29.86 -1.78 -7.27
C ALA A 521 31.12 -1.65 -6.42
N LYS A 522 31.96 -0.66 -6.69
CA LYS A 522 33.12 -0.32 -5.86
C LYS A 522 32.75 0.37 -4.54
N GLY A 523 31.50 0.83 -4.42
CA GLY A 523 30.98 1.53 -3.25
C GLY A 523 30.68 0.59 -2.08
N TRP A 524 30.49 1.22 -0.90
CA TRP A 524 30.18 0.49 0.33
C TRP A 524 28.79 -0.17 0.30
N PHE A 525 27.80 0.47 -0.36
CA PHE A 525 26.41 0.02 -0.32
C PHE A 525 26.24 -1.39 -0.91
N MET A 526 26.69 -1.60 -2.16
CA MET A 526 26.53 -2.89 -2.82
C MET A 526 27.36 -4.01 -2.17
N LYS A 527 28.44 -3.66 -1.46
CA LYS A 527 29.22 -4.63 -0.68
C LYS A 527 28.48 -5.08 0.58
N MET A 528 27.71 -4.17 1.20
CA MET A 528 26.98 -4.45 2.42
C MET A 528 25.62 -5.12 2.18
N ILE A 529 25.08 -4.99 0.96
CA ILE A 529 23.79 -5.57 0.55
C ILE A 529 24.02 -6.49 -0.66
N PRO A 530 24.63 -7.67 -0.48
CA PRO A 530 24.81 -8.63 -1.57
C PRO A 530 23.46 -9.19 -2.03
N THR A 531 23.39 -9.62 -3.29
CA THR A 531 22.21 -10.29 -3.84
C THR A 531 22.04 -11.66 -3.18
N PRO A 532 20.92 -11.96 -2.51
CA PRO A 532 20.68 -13.26 -1.93
C PRO A 532 20.37 -14.30 -3.04
N ALA A 533 20.67 -15.55 -2.79
CA ALA A 533 20.26 -16.65 -3.65
C ALA A 533 18.73 -16.87 -3.53
N THR A 534 18.06 -17.10 -4.67
CA THR A 534 16.66 -17.55 -4.66
C THR A 534 16.58 -19.06 -4.48
N VAL A 535 15.56 -19.53 -3.78
CA VAL A 535 15.30 -20.96 -3.60
C VAL A 535 14.38 -21.41 -4.73
N VAL A 536 14.91 -22.19 -5.69
CA VAL A 536 14.15 -22.64 -6.85
C VAL A 536 13.87 -24.13 -6.79
N GLY A 537 12.61 -24.48 -7.07
CA GLY A 537 12.11 -25.85 -7.00
C GLY A 537 12.15 -26.63 -8.31
N GLU A 538 13.18 -26.57 -9.15
CA GLU A 538 13.38 -27.52 -10.25
C GLU A 538 14.77 -28.15 -10.23
N ALA A 539 14.76 -29.48 -10.05
CA ALA A 539 15.95 -30.30 -10.12
C ALA A 539 16.42 -30.48 -11.55
N ASN A 540 17.54 -29.89 -11.90
CA ASN A 540 18.34 -30.39 -13.01
C ASN A 540 19.51 -31.19 -12.42
N PRO A 541 19.45 -32.57 -12.41
CA PRO A 541 20.41 -33.40 -11.72
C PRO A 541 21.82 -33.34 -12.32
N GLN A 542 22.00 -32.82 -13.51
CA GLN A 542 23.28 -32.84 -14.23
C GLN A 542 24.18 -31.61 -13.97
N LYS A 543 23.65 -30.50 -13.41
CA LYS A 543 24.43 -29.27 -13.11
C LYS A 543 24.79 -29.07 -11.64
N GLY A 544 24.19 -29.81 -10.72
CA GLY A 544 24.32 -29.58 -9.26
C GLY A 544 25.65 -29.99 -8.63
N ALA A 545 26.57 -30.66 -9.39
CA ALA A 545 27.79 -31.23 -8.82
C ALA A 545 28.97 -30.24 -8.69
N LEU A 546 28.87 -29.01 -9.17
CA LEU A 546 30.03 -28.10 -9.30
C LEU A 546 30.08 -26.94 -8.29
N LEU A 547 29.11 -26.77 -7.40
CA LEU A 547 29.05 -25.61 -6.50
C LEU A 547 29.03 -25.95 -5.00
N SER A 548 29.67 -27.05 -4.58
CA SER A 548 29.82 -27.36 -3.16
C SER A 548 30.81 -26.45 -2.39
N GLY A 549 31.26 -25.36 -2.99
CA GLY A 549 32.33 -24.52 -2.47
C GLY A 549 31.96 -23.13 -1.99
N ASN A 550 30.81 -22.54 -2.39
CA ASN A 550 30.50 -21.16 -2.04
C ASN A 550 29.00 -20.95 -1.80
N VAL A 551 28.50 -21.48 -0.71
CA VAL A 551 27.23 -21.01 -0.13
C VAL A 551 27.48 -19.61 0.44
N ALA A 552 26.67 -18.64 0.03
CA ALA A 552 26.80 -17.28 0.52
C ALA A 552 26.78 -17.28 2.08
N PRO A 553 27.70 -16.57 2.76
CA PRO A 553 27.93 -16.70 4.22
C PRO A 553 26.69 -16.49 5.09
N HIS A 554 25.70 -15.75 4.63
CA HIS A 554 24.47 -15.46 5.38
C HIS A 554 23.46 -16.62 5.42
N LEU A 555 23.57 -17.63 4.54
CA LEU A 555 22.80 -18.88 4.63
C LEU A 555 23.54 -19.93 5.48
N ALA A 556 24.86 -19.90 5.54
CA ALA A 556 25.67 -20.79 6.38
C ALA A 556 25.46 -20.50 7.89
N GLY A 557 25.18 -19.25 8.28
CA GLY A 557 24.89 -18.88 9.67
C GLY A 557 23.54 -19.37 10.21
N VAL A 558 22.56 -19.65 9.32
CA VAL A 558 21.25 -20.17 9.69
C VAL A 558 21.28 -21.68 10.00
N VAL A 559 22.26 -22.40 9.46
CA VAL A 559 22.36 -23.87 9.62
C VAL A 559 23.14 -24.28 10.86
N GLN A 560 23.90 -23.37 11.51
CA GLN A 560 24.83 -23.76 12.61
C GLN A 560 24.33 -23.51 14.05
N THR A 561 23.11 -23.07 14.28
CA THR A 561 22.64 -22.92 15.66
C THR A 561 21.27 -23.56 15.87
N THR A 562 21.22 -24.84 16.10
CA THR A 562 20.47 -25.54 17.13
C THR A 562 20.44 -27.06 16.84
N GLU A 563 21.34 -27.82 17.46
CA GLU A 563 21.02 -29.17 17.82
C GLU A 563 19.95 -29.11 18.93
N VAL A 564 18.69 -29.14 18.53
CA VAL A 564 17.60 -29.57 19.38
C VAL A 564 17.14 -30.90 18.82
N ALA A 565 17.43 -31.96 19.56
CA ALA A 565 16.97 -33.30 19.27
C ALA A 565 15.45 -33.31 19.04
N PRO A 566 14.94 -33.95 17.99
CA PRO A 566 13.50 -34.08 17.77
C PRO A 566 12.90 -34.96 18.88
N PRO A 567 11.72 -34.66 19.42
CA PRO A 567 10.99 -35.57 20.28
C PRO A 567 10.61 -36.82 19.48
N ALA A 568 10.97 -37.97 19.98
CA ALA A 568 10.58 -39.25 19.46
C ALA A 568 9.07 -39.40 19.44
N VAL A 569 8.47 -39.37 18.24
CA VAL A 569 7.10 -39.83 18.03
C VAL A 569 7.18 -41.19 17.31
N ALA A 570 6.51 -42.13 17.94
CA ALA A 570 6.46 -43.53 17.59
C ALA A 570 6.03 -43.76 16.14
N ALA A 571 6.77 -44.66 15.48
CA ALA A 571 6.36 -45.26 14.21
C ALA A 571 5.16 -46.17 14.43
N GLU A 572 4.14 -46.05 13.59
CA GLU A 572 3.39 -47.22 13.09
C GLU A 572 2.56 -46.87 11.84
N HIS A 573 2.72 -47.77 10.87
CA HIS A 573 1.99 -48.03 9.64
C HIS A 573 2.39 -47.23 8.37
N GLY A 574 3.19 -47.96 7.60
CA GLY A 574 3.66 -47.58 6.27
C GLY A 574 2.64 -47.77 5.15
N VAL A 575 2.80 -46.92 4.15
CA VAL A 575 2.63 -47.23 2.72
C VAL A 575 3.83 -46.58 2.02
N PRO A 576 4.60 -47.30 1.18
CA PRO A 576 5.74 -46.74 0.48
C PRO A 576 5.25 -45.97 -0.76
N GLY A 577 5.08 -44.67 -0.60
CA GLY A 577 5.04 -43.73 -1.72
C GLY A 577 6.35 -42.94 -1.67
N GLU A 578 7.18 -43.09 -2.71
CA GLU A 578 8.42 -42.37 -2.88
C GLU A 578 8.21 -40.87 -2.69
N ALA A 579 8.58 -40.36 -1.54
CA ALA A 579 8.77 -38.93 -1.32
C ALA A 579 10.01 -38.54 -2.14
N LYS A 580 9.80 -37.94 -3.30
CA LYS A 580 10.84 -37.24 -4.05
C LYS A 580 11.28 -36.07 -3.18
N GLY A 581 12.35 -36.28 -2.41
CA GLY A 581 13.03 -35.22 -1.67
C GLY A 581 13.47 -34.15 -2.66
N GLY A 582 12.84 -32.99 -2.59
CA GLY A 582 13.24 -31.82 -3.35
C GLY A 582 14.63 -31.37 -2.87
N HIS A 583 15.67 -31.58 -3.67
CA HIS A 583 16.96 -31.00 -3.43
C HIS A 583 16.91 -29.49 -3.73
N ILE A 584 17.42 -28.67 -2.79
CA ILE A 584 17.58 -27.24 -3.02
C ILE A 584 18.77 -27.01 -3.91
N TYR A 585 18.53 -26.26 -4.95
CA TYR A 585 19.58 -25.77 -5.80
C TYR A 585 19.67 -24.25 -5.63
N THR A 586 20.86 -23.75 -5.31
CA THR A 586 21.22 -22.36 -5.57
C THR A 586 20.96 -22.11 -7.05
N ASP A 587 20.15 -21.10 -7.37
CA ASP A 587 19.82 -20.80 -8.76
C ASP A 587 21.11 -20.41 -9.51
N THR A 588 21.72 -21.37 -10.21
CA THR A 588 22.91 -21.13 -11.04
C THR A 588 22.65 -20.06 -12.08
N ARG A 589 21.40 -19.95 -12.55
CA ARG A 589 20.91 -18.93 -13.48
C ARG A 589 21.01 -17.53 -12.91
N GLN A 590 20.70 -17.33 -11.63
CA GLN A 590 20.85 -16.04 -10.99
C GLN A 590 22.32 -15.59 -10.92
N VAL A 591 23.22 -16.49 -10.65
CA VAL A 591 24.66 -16.22 -10.67
C VAL A 591 25.11 -15.86 -12.10
N GLU A 592 24.64 -16.57 -13.11
CA GLU A 592 24.89 -16.26 -14.52
C GLU A 592 24.36 -14.89 -14.92
N ILE A 593 23.15 -14.50 -14.45
CA ILE A 593 22.57 -13.17 -14.70
C ILE A 593 23.43 -12.07 -14.06
N VAL A 594 23.88 -12.24 -12.83
CA VAL A 594 24.74 -11.27 -12.15
C VAL A 594 26.07 -11.13 -12.92
N HIS A 595 26.70 -12.22 -13.31
CA HIS A 595 27.95 -12.19 -14.09
C HIS A 595 27.75 -11.55 -15.48
N ALA A 596 26.66 -11.88 -16.18
CA ALA A 596 26.33 -11.27 -17.47
C ALA A 596 26.01 -9.77 -17.31
N GLY A 597 25.40 -9.36 -16.20
CA GLY A 597 25.18 -7.97 -15.86
C GLY A 597 26.49 -7.20 -15.62
N HIS A 598 27.42 -7.77 -14.88
CA HIS A 598 28.78 -7.18 -14.72
C HIS A 598 29.49 -7.03 -16.06
N ALA A 599 29.43 -8.03 -16.93
CA ALA A 599 30.01 -7.96 -18.27
C ALA A 599 29.31 -6.90 -19.17
N ALA A 600 28.03 -6.61 -18.92
CA ALA A 600 27.27 -5.59 -19.65
C ALA A 600 27.41 -4.17 -19.09
N HIS A 601 28.13 -3.98 -17.99
CA HIS A 601 28.21 -2.71 -17.24
C HIS A 601 28.60 -1.51 -18.14
N TYR A 602 29.72 -1.60 -18.84
CA TYR A 602 30.14 -0.50 -19.75
C TYR A 602 29.17 -0.30 -20.91
N THR A 603 28.55 -1.38 -21.43
CA THR A 603 27.52 -1.27 -22.48
C THR A 603 26.32 -0.48 -21.96
N ALA A 604 25.88 -0.74 -20.73
CA ALA A 604 24.79 -0.01 -20.10
C ALA A 604 25.15 1.48 -19.91
N ILE A 605 26.35 1.79 -19.42
CA ILE A 605 26.85 3.16 -19.27
C ILE A 605 26.81 3.93 -20.58
N TYR A 606 27.32 3.35 -21.67
CA TYR A 606 27.34 4.03 -22.97
C TYR A 606 25.93 4.28 -23.49
N ILE A 607 25.04 3.27 -23.45
CA ILE A 607 23.68 3.41 -23.95
C ILE A 607 22.89 4.41 -23.09
N SER A 608 22.94 4.30 -21.76
CA SER A 608 22.20 5.19 -20.87
C SER A 608 22.68 6.63 -20.98
N SER A 609 23.99 6.86 -21.06
CA SER A 609 24.56 8.22 -21.24
C SER A 609 24.11 8.83 -22.56
N ILE A 610 24.13 8.08 -23.66
CA ILE A 610 23.61 8.52 -24.95
C ILE A 610 22.12 8.87 -24.84
N MET A 611 21.31 8.01 -24.23
CA MET A 611 19.87 8.25 -24.07
C MET A 611 19.58 9.49 -23.23
N VAL A 612 20.30 9.69 -22.12
CA VAL A 612 20.14 10.88 -21.26
C VAL A 612 20.51 12.15 -22.03
N VAL A 613 21.65 12.15 -22.75
CA VAL A 613 22.08 13.27 -23.58
C VAL A 613 21.05 13.57 -24.68
N LEU A 614 20.53 12.54 -25.36
CA LEU A 614 19.47 12.72 -26.35
C LEU A 614 18.20 13.34 -25.74
N GLY A 615 17.80 12.90 -24.57
CA GLY A 615 16.66 13.47 -23.84
C GLY A 615 16.86 14.95 -23.50
N ILE A 616 18.05 15.31 -22.99
CA ILE A 616 18.41 16.71 -22.71
C ILE A 616 18.44 17.53 -23.99
N CYS A 617 19.10 17.05 -25.05
CA CYS A 617 19.17 17.74 -26.33
C CYS A 617 17.77 17.97 -26.92
N LEU A 618 16.88 16.97 -26.83
CA LEU A 618 15.51 17.11 -27.30
C LEU A 618 14.76 18.17 -26.48
N ALA A 619 14.94 18.23 -25.18
CA ALA A 619 14.34 19.27 -24.33
C ALA A 619 14.86 20.68 -24.70
N LEU A 620 16.15 20.81 -24.99
CA LEU A 620 16.75 22.07 -25.44
C LEU A 620 16.20 22.50 -26.80
N VAL A 621 16.10 21.59 -27.78
CA VAL A 621 15.57 21.84 -29.13
C VAL A 621 14.11 22.30 -29.09
N VAL A 622 13.29 21.67 -28.24
CA VAL A 622 11.85 21.97 -28.13
C VAL A 622 11.58 23.23 -27.31
N TYR A 623 12.18 23.36 -26.13
CA TYR A 623 11.80 24.40 -25.16
C TYR A 623 12.73 25.61 -25.14
N VAL A 624 14.03 25.43 -25.39
CA VAL A 624 15.03 26.52 -25.35
C VAL A 624 15.15 27.16 -26.70
N PHE A 625 15.54 26.39 -27.70
CA PHE A 625 15.76 26.90 -29.07
C PHE A 625 14.46 27.05 -29.90
N ARG A 626 13.38 26.37 -29.47
CA ARG A 626 12.09 26.35 -30.15
C ARG A 626 12.16 26.02 -31.67
N ILE A 627 13.17 25.22 -32.04
CA ILE A 627 13.31 24.69 -33.40
C ILE A 627 12.10 23.81 -33.73
N ILE A 628 11.67 23.03 -32.76
CA ILE A 628 10.43 22.23 -32.80
C ILE A 628 9.41 22.94 -31.92
N ASP A 629 8.32 23.42 -32.55
CA ASP A 629 7.22 24.07 -31.82
C ASP A 629 6.38 22.99 -31.10
N PRO A 630 6.30 23.03 -29.77
CA PRO A 630 5.57 22.02 -29.00
C PRO A 630 4.06 22.00 -29.29
N GLU A 631 3.43 23.16 -29.61
CA GLU A 631 2.01 23.25 -29.88
C GLU A 631 1.67 22.67 -31.28
N LYS A 632 2.48 22.96 -32.28
CA LYS A 632 2.34 22.35 -33.60
C LYS A 632 2.59 20.86 -33.57
N THR A 633 3.60 20.41 -32.81
CA THR A 633 3.87 19.00 -32.67
C THR A 633 2.72 18.27 -31.95
N ALA A 634 2.21 18.81 -30.86
CA ALA A 634 1.06 18.24 -30.15
C ALA A 634 -0.18 18.16 -31.05
N SER A 635 -0.42 19.15 -31.92
CA SER A 635 -1.52 19.13 -32.88
C SER A 635 -1.30 18.10 -34.00
N ALA A 636 -0.08 17.92 -34.47
CA ALA A 636 0.25 16.97 -35.55
C ALA A 636 0.10 15.50 -35.07
N ILE A 637 0.47 15.18 -33.79
CA ILE A 637 0.32 13.86 -33.20
C ILE A 637 -0.81 13.82 -32.17
N ARG A 638 -1.89 14.55 -32.41
CA ARG A 638 -3.00 14.77 -31.47
C ARG A 638 -3.53 13.49 -30.77
N PRO A 639 -3.74 12.35 -31.46
CA PRO A 639 -4.21 11.13 -30.77
C PRO A 639 -3.22 10.64 -29.71
N LEU A 640 -1.93 10.61 -30.03
CA LEU A 640 -0.89 10.18 -29.10
C LEU A 640 -0.71 11.17 -27.94
N TYR A 641 -0.80 12.47 -28.25
CA TYR A 641 -0.77 13.53 -27.23
C TYR A 641 -1.94 13.39 -26.25
N LEU A 642 -3.17 13.21 -26.74
CA LEU A 642 -4.36 13.01 -25.90
C LEU A 642 -4.29 11.71 -25.10
N PHE A 643 -3.75 10.64 -25.68
CA PHE A 643 -3.56 9.38 -25.00
C PHE A 643 -2.61 9.53 -23.77
N SER A 644 -1.50 10.24 -23.95
CA SER A 644 -0.57 10.56 -22.87
C SER A 644 -1.17 11.55 -21.86
N LEU A 645 -1.82 12.63 -22.33
CA LEU A 645 -2.43 13.66 -21.48
C LEU A 645 -3.53 13.08 -20.58
N ASN A 646 -4.37 12.20 -21.12
CA ASN A 646 -5.43 11.49 -20.39
C ASN A 646 -4.92 10.22 -19.70
N LYS A 647 -3.62 10.16 -19.38
CA LYS A 647 -3.02 9.10 -18.53
C LYS A 647 -3.30 7.68 -19.05
N TRP A 648 -3.26 7.48 -20.38
CA TRP A 648 -3.60 6.23 -21.07
C TRP A 648 -5.05 5.76 -20.84
N TYR A 649 -5.94 6.67 -20.46
CA TYR A 649 -7.36 6.41 -20.15
C TYR A 649 -7.59 5.37 -19.06
N TRP A 650 -6.64 5.19 -18.12
CA TRP A 650 -6.80 4.23 -17.05
C TRP A 650 -7.89 4.60 -16.06
N ASP A 651 -8.09 5.89 -15.77
CA ASP A 651 -9.17 6.36 -14.90
C ASP A 651 -10.54 6.02 -15.52
N GLU A 652 -10.71 6.24 -16.81
CA GLU A 652 -11.94 5.94 -17.55
C GLU A 652 -12.20 4.42 -17.66
N ILE A 653 -11.14 3.62 -17.84
CA ILE A 653 -11.25 2.15 -17.84
C ILE A 653 -11.72 1.67 -16.47
N TYR A 654 -11.15 2.17 -15.39
CA TYR A 654 -11.56 1.81 -14.02
C TYR A 654 -13.01 2.23 -13.76
N GLU A 655 -13.40 3.43 -14.16
CA GLU A 655 -14.79 3.89 -14.03
C GLU A 655 -15.76 2.98 -14.78
N ALA A 656 -15.45 2.68 -16.05
CA ALA A 656 -16.32 1.89 -16.90
C ALA A 656 -16.45 0.44 -16.47
N THR A 657 -15.40 -0.16 -15.92
CA THR A 657 -15.36 -1.59 -15.54
C THR A 657 -15.63 -1.80 -14.05
N PHE A 658 -14.71 -1.38 -13.19
CA PHE A 658 -14.78 -1.72 -11.76
C PHE A 658 -15.82 -0.90 -11.00
N ILE A 659 -15.89 0.42 -11.21
CA ILE A 659 -16.82 1.28 -10.45
C ILE A 659 -18.25 1.01 -10.89
N LYS A 660 -18.54 1.09 -12.20
CA LYS A 660 -19.89 0.79 -12.72
C LYS A 660 -20.28 -0.66 -12.49
N GLY A 661 -19.33 -1.60 -12.61
CA GLY A 661 -19.54 -3.02 -12.31
C GLY A 661 -19.92 -3.26 -10.86
N SER A 662 -19.21 -2.65 -9.90
CA SER A 662 -19.51 -2.72 -8.47
C SER A 662 -20.86 -2.10 -8.14
N MET A 663 -21.21 -0.97 -8.76
CA MET A 663 -22.52 -0.33 -8.59
C MET A 663 -23.65 -1.17 -9.16
N LEU A 664 -23.43 -1.87 -10.27
CA LEU A 664 -24.38 -2.81 -10.82
C LEU A 664 -24.59 -4.00 -9.89
N LEU A 665 -23.50 -4.59 -9.40
CA LEU A 665 -23.54 -5.67 -8.41
C LEU A 665 -24.27 -5.25 -7.13
N ALA A 666 -23.98 -4.07 -6.61
CA ALA A 666 -24.66 -3.52 -5.43
C ALA A 666 -26.17 -3.38 -5.65
N ARG A 667 -26.61 -2.91 -6.84
CA ARG A 667 -28.03 -2.85 -7.19
C ARG A 667 -28.67 -4.23 -7.27
N MET A 668 -27.97 -5.21 -7.87
CA MET A 668 -28.45 -6.59 -7.93
C MET A 668 -28.60 -7.22 -6.56
N LEU A 669 -27.62 -7.04 -5.68
CA LEU A 669 -27.67 -7.51 -4.29
C LEU A 669 -28.78 -6.82 -3.49
N SER A 670 -28.95 -5.50 -3.64
CA SER A 670 -30.05 -4.77 -3.01
C SER A 670 -31.42 -5.23 -3.52
N TRP A 671 -31.54 -5.48 -4.82
CA TRP A 671 -32.78 -6.05 -5.38
C TRP A 671 -33.05 -7.46 -4.82
N PHE A 672 -32.03 -8.31 -4.75
CA PHE A 672 -32.15 -9.66 -4.19
C PHE A 672 -32.58 -9.60 -2.70
N ASP A 673 -31.92 -8.74 -1.91
CA ASP A 673 -32.27 -8.56 -0.50
C ASP A 673 -33.72 -8.10 -0.34
N SER A 674 -34.15 -7.04 -1.03
CA SER A 674 -35.48 -6.48 -0.89
C SER A 674 -36.59 -7.39 -1.46
N ASN A 675 -36.35 -8.13 -2.56
CA ASN A 675 -37.38 -8.88 -3.24
C ASN A 675 -37.40 -10.38 -2.86
N VAL A 676 -36.21 -10.95 -2.60
CA VAL A 676 -36.11 -12.37 -2.27
C VAL A 676 -36.06 -12.56 -0.75
N VAL A 677 -35.09 -11.97 -0.07
CA VAL A 677 -34.92 -12.18 1.38
C VAL A 677 -36.09 -11.58 2.14
N ASP A 678 -36.34 -10.27 1.99
CA ASP A 678 -37.46 -9.59 2.60
C ASP A 678 -38.81 -10.13 2.08
N GLY A 679 -38.87 -10.51 0.81
CA GLY A 679 -40.06 -11.16 0.23
C GLY A 679 -40.41 -12.47 0.93
N ILE A 680 -39.45 -13.33 1.22
CA ILE A 680 -39.65 -14.57 1.98
C ILE A 680 -40.07 -14.26 3.42
N VAL A 681 -39.35 -13.36 4.10
CA VAL A 681 -39.68 -12.99 5.50
C VAL A 681 -41.08 -12.43 5.59
N ASN A 682 -41.45 -11.50 4.72
CA ASN A 682 -42.78 -10.90 4.67
C ASN A 682 -43.86 -11.91 4.23
N GLY A 683 -43.47 -12.83 3.33
CA GLY A 683 -44.35 -13.95 2.93
C GLY A 683 -44.70 -14.88 4.09
N VAL A 684 -43.70 -15.31 4.85
CA VAL A 684 -43.87 -16.13 6.06
C VAL A 684 -44.69 -15.38 7.11
N ALA A 685 -44.40 -14.09 7.35
CA ALA A 685 -45.16 -13.27 8.28
C ALA A 685 -46.64 -13.12 7.82
N THR A 686 -46.90 -13.04 6.50
CA THR A 686 -48.26 -12.97 5.95
C THR A 686 -48.98 -14.29 6.08
N LEU A 687 -48.30 -15.42 5.84
CA LEU A 687 -48.83 -16.74 6.08
C LEU A 687 -49.18 -16.98 7.54
N ALA A 688 -48.29 -16.60 8.45
CA ALA A 688 -48.54 -16.68 9.89
C ALA A 688 -49.76 -15.87 10.31
N ARG A 689 -49.89 -14.63 9.80
CA ARG A 689 -51.06 -13.78 10.05
C ARG A 689 -52.36 -14.40 9.49
N LYS A 690 -52.33 -14.94 8.28
CA LYS A 690 -53.52 -15.65 7.70
C LYS A 690 -53.88 -16.88 8.52
N PHE A 691 -52.88 -17.66 8.94
CA PHE A 691 -53.10 -18.81 9.81
C PHE A 691 -53.70 -18.44 11.15
N ALA A 692 -53.19 -17.38 11.78
CA ALA A 692 -53.75 -16.83 13.01
C ALA A 692 -55.19 -16.36 12.82
N PHE A 693 -55.52 -15.72 11.70
CA PHE A 693 -56.88 -15.30 11.37
C PHE A 693 -57.83 -16.49 11.18
N VAL A 694 -57.39 -17.54 10.50
CA VAL A 694 -58.18 -18.78 10.35
C VAL A 694 -58.40 -19.45 11.71
N ASN A 695 -57.36 -19.49 12.54
CA ASN A 695 -57.45 -20.06 13.88
C ASN A 695 -58.40 -19.26 14.79
N ASP A 696 -58.37 -17.92 14.75
CA ASP A 696 -59.29 -17.05 15.44
C ASP A 696 -60.76 -17.28 14.96
N GLY A 697 -60.93 -17.44 13.62
CA GLY A 697 -62.24 -17.79 13.05
C GLY A 697 -62.75 -19.15 13.53
N PHE A 698 -61.91 -20.15 13.60
CA PHE A 698 -62.22 -21.46 14.13
C PHE A 698 -62.57 -21.39 15.63
N ASP A 699 -61.79 -20.70 16.41
CA ASP A 699 -62.02 -20.50 17.85
C ASP A 699 -63.37 -19.85 18.13
N ARG A 700 -63.67 -18.72 17.48
CA ARG A 700 -64.95 -18.03 17.63
C ARG A 700 -66.18 -18.80 17.20
N HIS A 701 -66.10 -19.48 16.04
CA HIS A 701 -67.31 -20.10 15.46
C HIS A 701 -67.48 -21.51 15.92
N VAL A 702 -66.40 -22.30 16.11
CA VAL A 702 -66.45 -23.65 16.51
C VAL A 702 -66.36 -23.84 18.02
N VAL A 703 -65.26 -23.39 18.60
CA VAL A 703 -65.01 -23.60 20.02
C VAL A 703 -65.99 -22.78 20.87
N ASP A 704 -66.00 -21.46 20.68
CA ASP A 704 -66.94 -20.57 21.39
C ASP A 704 -68.37 -20.85 21.00
N GLY A 705 -68.62 -21.24 19.71
CA GLY A 705 -69.95 -21.67 19.21
C GLY A 705 -70.43 -22.88 19.97
N MET A 706 -69.62 -23.93 20.16
CA MET A 706 -69.96 -25.13 20.94
C MET A 706 -70.17 -24.83 22.41
N VAL A 707 -69.35 -23.98 23.00
CA VAL A 707 -69.50 -23.53 24.40
C VAL A 707 -70.84 -22.82 24.57
N ASN A 708 -71.12 -21.84 23.71
CA ASN A 708 -72.38 -21.09 23.71
C ASN A 708 -73.57 -21.97 23.44
N PHE A 709 -73.48 -22.95 22.50
CA PHE A 709 -74.52 -23.92 22.26
C PHE A 709 -74.78 -24.80 23.48
N THR A 710 -73.73 -25.27 24.14
CA THR A 710 -73.83 -26.06 25.37
C THR A 710 -74.53 -25.25 26.48
N ALA A 711 -74.11 -24.00 26.66
CA ALA A 711 -74.71 -23.10 27.59
C ALA A 711 -76.21 -22.86 27.26
N PHE A 712 -76.53 -22.64 25.98
CA PHE A 712 -77.89 -22.45 25.50
C PHE A 712 -78.69 -23.72 25.74
N ALA A 713 -78.18 -24.90 25.42
CA ALA A 713 -78.87 -26.20 25.63
C ALA A 713 -79.16 -26.42 27.12
N VAL A 714 -78.19 -26.23 27.98
CA VAL A 714 -78.32 -26.33 29.43
C VAL A 714 -79.37 -25.35 29.97
N ASN A 715 -79.25 -24.07 29.51
CA ASN A 715 -80.17 -23.03 29.94
C ASN A 715 -81.63 -23.32 29.48
N THR A 716 -81.75 -23.76 28.23
CA THR A 716 -83.11 -24.17 27.68
C THR A 716 -83.66 -25.37 28.40
N THR A 717 -82.85 -26.43 28.61
CA THR A 717 -83.22 -27.58 29.36
C THR A 717 -83.61 -27.24 30.79
N GLY A 718 -82.81 -26.38 31.41
CA GLY A 718 -83.10 -25.83 32.74
C GLY A 718 -84.41 -25.03 32.80
N ALA A 719 -84.74 -24.27 31.77
CA ALA A 719 -85.98 -23.50 31.64
C ALA A 719 -87.16 -24.41 31.49
N VAL A 720 -87.07 -25.54 30.68
CA VAL A 720 -88.09 -26.56 30.55
C VAL A 720 -88.32 -27.30 31.87
N LEU A 721 -87.23 -27.70 32.51
CA LEU A 721 -87.29 -28.37 33.81
C LEU A 721 -87.91 -27.45 34.89
N ARG A 722 -87.58 -26.14 34.89
CA ARG A 722 -88.29 -25.19 35.79
C ARG A 722 -89.79 -25.07 35.57
N LYS A 723 -90.26 -25.20 34.35
CA LYS A 723 -91.71 -25.23 34.06
C LYS A 723 -92.38 -26.46 34.64
N LEU A 724 -91.65 -27.59 34.73
CA LEU A 724 -92.12 -28.79 35.38
C LEU A 724 -92.14 -28.75 36.90
N GLN A 725 -91.26 -27.86 37.46
CA GLN A 725 -91.13 -27.56 38.89
C GLN A 725 -92.21 -26.53 39.28
N THR A 726 -93.46 -26.94 39.47
CA THR A 726 -94.56 -26.04 39.82
C THR A 726 -94.56 -25.60 41.30
N GLY A 727 -93.65 -26.13 42.12
CA GLY A 727 -93.56 -25.90 43.57
C GLY A 727 -94.78 -26.40 44.40
N LYS A 728 -95.72 -26.99 43.70
CA LYS A 728 -96.94 -27.55 44.36
C LYS A 728 -96.73 -29.07 44.54
N VAL A 729 -96.69 -29.53 45.79
CA VAL A 729 -96.48 -30.98 46.12
C VAL A 729 -97.48 -31.87 45.39
N GLN A 730 -98.72 -31.39 45.17
CA GLN A 730 -99.79 -32.10 44.45
C GLN A 730 -99.41 -32.42 43.03
N THR A 731 -98.70 -31.50 42.28
CA THR A 731 -98.24 -31.73 40.89
C THR A 731 -97.19 -32.82 40.82
N TYR A 732 -96.28 -32.89 41.76
CA TYR A 732 -95.23 -33.91 41.85
C TYR A 732 -95.82 -35.27 42.19
N VAL A 733 -96.82 -35.35 43.08
CA VAL A 733 -97.53 -36.58 43.38
C VAL A 733 -98.26 -37.07 42.16
N VAL A 734 -98.98 -36.19 41.43
CA VAL A 734 -99.64 -36.58 40.17
C VAL A 734 -98.70 -37.09 39.10
N MET A 735 -97.51 -36.40 38.95
CA MET A 735 -96.45 -36.88 38.03
C MET A 735 -95.93 -38.25 38.45
N LEU A 736 -95.64 -38.42 39.74
CA LEU A 736 -95.18 -39.73 40.25
C LEU A 736 -96.20 -40.82 40.00
N MET A 737 -97.50 -40.56 40.22
CA MET A 737 -98.56 -41.49 39.91
C MET A 737 -98.66 -41.81 38.43
N LEU A 738 -98.55 -40.83 37.53
CA LEU A 738 -98.54 -41.08 36.09
C LEU A 738 -97.30 -41.90 35.63
N VAL A 739 -96.12 -41.69 36.21
CA VAL A 739 -94.94 -42.49 35.91
C VAL A 739 -95.11 -43.91 36.43
N LEU A 740 -95.63 -44.08 37.65
CA LEU A 740 -95.97 -45.42 38.19
C LEU A 740 -97.03 -46.11 37.39
N PHE A 741 -98.08 -45.40 36.96
CA PHE A 741 -99.11 -45.92 36.09
C PHE A 741 -98.53 -46.31 34.72
N GLY A 742 -97.73 -45.53 34.09
CA GLY A 742 -97.00 -45.82 32.85
C GLY A 742 -96.14 -47.05 33.00
N TYR A 743 -95.39 -47.14 34.11
CA TYR A 743 -94.57 -48.34 34.42
C TYR A 743 -95.46 -49.61 34.61
N PHE A 744 -96.53 -49.44 35.27
CA PHE A 744 -97.49 -50.52 35.50
C PHE A 744 -98.06 -50.98 34.17
N VAL A 745 -98.47 -50.07 33.30
CA VAL A 745 -98.99 -50.40 31.95
C VAL A 745 -97.93 -51.11 31.12
N LEU A 746 -96.69 -50.62 31.12
CA LEU A 746 -95.57 -51.26 30.43
C LEU A 746 -95.22 -52.64 31.01
N TYR A 747 -95.35 -52.81 32.33
CA TYR A 747 -95.10 -54.09 32.98
C TYR A 747 -96.22 -55.12 32.61
N PHE A 748 -97.49 -54.67 32.63
CA PHE A 748 -98.59 -55.50 32.24
C PHE A 748 -98.65 -55.86 30.73
N THR A 749 -98.28 -54.92 29.88
CA THR A 749 -98.15 -55.23 28.44
C THR A 749 -97.00 -56.19 28.18
N ARG A 750 -95.92 -56.20 28.94
CA ARG A 750 -94.86 -57.21 28.90
C ARG A 750 -95.24 -58.60 29.46
N LEU A 751 -96.31 -58.66 30.26
CA LEU A 751 -96.86 -59.93 30.77
C LEU A 751 -97.90 -60.53 29.85
N ILE A 752 -98.45 -59.81 28.87
CA ILE A 752 -99.45 -60.26 27.92
C ILE A 752 -98.87 -60.64 26.56
N TYR A 753 -97.64 -60.18 26.30
CA TYR A 753 -96.83 -60.60 25.15
C TYR A 753 -95.60 -61.35 25.66
#